data_0bf23c49b371f439ce432fef5e76dc32
#
_entry.id   0bf23c49b371f439ce432fef5e76dc32
#
_cell.length_a   1.000
_cell.length_b   1.000
_cell.length_c   1.000
_cell.angle_alpha   90.00
_cell.angle_beta   90.00
_cell.angle_gamma   90.00
#
_symmetry.space_group_name_H-M   'P 1'
#
loop_
_entity.id
_entity.type
_entity.pdbx_description
1 polymer ?
#
loop_
_entity_poly.entity_id
_entity_poly.type
_entity_poly.pdbx_seq_one_letter_code
_entity_poly.pdbx_strand_id
1 'polypeptide(L)'
;MAARDNGKLLAACVVGIAIVGTVIAASPVVAKAQAVKKRAITFRDLISMRRLSDPQISSDGKWVAYTVATPNLETNHTSRDIWVVSVAGGEPRQLTHGGSDTRPRWSPDGQNLAFISARAEGNQQVFRIALKNGESNRVTSLSTGADNEIWSPDGKTIAFVSSVFPECLDDACNARRSAEKAKSKVKARIYDKLLYRHWNTWWDGKRSHLFVVPAAGGTPRDLTRGADYDVPPFTLGSPEAIAFSPDSQEICFTANTDKNEALSTNGDLFTVPASGAGSPTRITLNPADDWGPVYSRDGTWIAYRAQMQPGYEADRWRLMLYSRKNRKETNLTAEFDRSVESYEFAPDSKTIYFTAEDKGEMPIYSIAAAPGNSPKMVVNGNFNDEFDVSGDGRTLAFARTSLTMPAEIFSANSDGGDVRQLTHQNAGLLSQVDLAKPEAFWFEGAEKTQVEGFLIRPPNFDASKKYPTLLVIHGGPQNAWTDAWGYRWNQQVMAAPGYVVLAINPRGSSGYGQKFTAEVSRDWGGKAYQDLMDGLDAAIAKYPFIDASRLAAAGGSFGGYMVDWIATHTGRFKCLISHAGTYDAVSMNATEELWFQEWEFDGTPWGNSEFYKKWSPSEYAAGLGKYKTPTLVVAGEMDFRVPYTQSLEFFTALQLQGVPSKLLIFPDEGHWVMKPQNSELWYKTFFGWLAEYLR
;
A
#
# COMPACT_ATOMS: atom_id res chain seq x y z
N MET A 1 -14.67 -73.14 -49.55
CA MET A 1 -14.42 -74.55 -49.13
C MET A 1 -14.74 -74.59 -47.65
N ALA A 2 -15.90 -75.02 -47.28
CA ALA A 2 -16.37 -76.40 -47.06
C ALA A 2 -15.61 -76.93 -45.80
N ALA A 3 -16.16 -77.44 -44.72
CA ALA A 3 -17.47 -77.98 -44.34
C ALA A 3 -17.43 -78.21 -42.83
N ARG A 4 -18.54 -78.06 -42.06
CA ARG A 4 -19.37 -79.13 -41.53
C ARG A 4 -18.65 -80.13 -40.63
N ASP A 5 -19.12 -80.66 -39.51
CA ASP A 5 -20.49 -80.91 -39.04
C ASP A 5 -20.41 -81.50 -37.58
N ASN A 6 -21.56 -81.45 -36.90
CA ASN A 6 -22.12 -82.44 -35.95
C ASN A 6 -21.45 -82.69 -34.65
N GLY A 7 -21.97 -82.51 -33.44
CA GLY A 7 -23.31 -82.94 -33.01
C GLY A 7 -23.24 -84.09 -32.05
N LYS A 8 -23.73 -83.89 -30.83
CA LYS A 8 -24.63 -84.82 -30.15
C LYS A 8 -24.93 -84.40 -28.69
N LEU A 9 -26.19 -84.38 -28.40
CA LEU A 9 -26.82 -84.34 -27.10
C LEU A 9 -26.35 -85.44 -26.18
N LEU A 10 -26.31 -85.15 -24.90
CA LEU A 10 -26.80 -86.10 -23.85
C LEU A 10 -27.25 -85.31 -22.63
N ALA A 11 -28.53 -85.47 -22.27
CA ALA A 11 -29.17 -85.00 -21.07
C ALA A 11 -28.77 -85.81 -19.85
N ALA A 12 -28.66 -85.18 -18.69
CA ALA A 12 -29.02 -85.80 -17.43
C ALA A 12 -29.05 -84.76 -16.25
N CYS A 13 -30.21 -84.73 -15.64
CA CYS A 13 -30.52 -84.59 -14.24
C CYS A 13 -30.19 -83.31 -13.45
N VAL A 14 -31.28 -82.64 -13.13
CA VAL A 14 -31.51 -81.68 -12.10
C VAL A 14 -31.21 -82.22 -10.70
N VAL A 15 -30.37 -81.47 -9.94
CA VAL A 15 -30.45 -81.44 -8.48
C VAL A 15 -30.39 -79.98 -8.08
N GLY A 16 -31.49 -79.48 -7.57
CA GLY A 16 -31.62 -78.13 -7.05
C GLY A 16 -30.98 -78.04 -5.64
N ILE A 17 -30.03 -77.15 -5.50
CA ILE A 17 -29.60 -76.63 -4.19
C ILE A 17 -29.95 -75.14 -4.16
N ALA A 18 -30.95 -74.79 -3.34
CA ALA A 18 -31.33 -73.43 -3.04
C ALA A 18 -30.24 -72.84 -2.08
N ILE A 19 -29.38 -71.96 -2.64
CA ILE A 19 -28.50 -71.12 -1.79
C ILE A 19 -29.25 -69.84 -1.54
N VAL A 20 -29.69 -69.66 -0.26
CA VAL A 20 -30.20 -68.36 0.24
C VAL A 20 -29.02 -67.43 0.36
N GLY A 21 -28.82 -66.59 -0.64
CA GLY A 21 -27.84 -65.51 -0.59
C GLY A 21 -28.35 -64.36 0.26
N THR A 22 -27.82 -64.18 1.46
CA THR A 22 -28.03 -63.02 2.28
C THR A 22 -27.25 -61.85 1.68
N VAL A 23 -27.96 -60.95 0.97
CA VAL A 23 -27.38 -59.68 0.50
C VAL A 23 -27.20 -58.77 1.69
N ILE A 24 -25.96 -58.70 2.22
CA ILE A 24 -25.56 -57.68 3.18
C ILE A 24 -25.41 -56.38 2.38
N ALA A 25 -26.41 -55.50 2.47
CA ALA A 25 -26.33 -54.14 1.98
C ALA A 25 -25.28 -53.37 2.82
N ALA A 26 -24.06 -53.25 2.31
CA ALA A 26 -23.04 -52.38 2.88
C ALA A 26 -23.50 -50.93 2.64
N SER A 27 -24.08 -50.27 3.64
CA SER A 27 -24.27 -48.85 3.64
C SER A 27 -22.91 -48.16 3.53
N PRO A 28 -22.71 -47.20 2.62
CA PRO A 28 -21.47 -46.43 2.61
C PRO A 28 -21.41 -45.63 3.92
N VAL A 29 -20.50 -45.95 4.80
CA VAL A 29 -20.11 -45.10 5.90
C VAL A 29 -19.42 -43.89 5.29
N VAL A 30 -20.21 -42.84 5.03
CA VAL A 30 -19.66 -41.51 4.76
C VAL A 30 -18.96 -41.07 6.04
N ALA A 31 -17.66 -41.30 6.09
CA ALA A 31 -16.82 -40.75 7.14
C ALA A 31 -16.97 -39.23 7.06
N LYS A 32 -17.75 -38.64 7.99
CA LYS A 32 -17.70 -37.19 8.20
C LYS A 32 -16.26 -36.85 8.52
N ALA A 33 -15.56 -36.24 7.55
CA ALA A 33 -14.27 -35.63 7.80
C ALA A 33 -14.44 -34.72 9.02
N GLN A 34 -13.82 -35.09 10.16
CA GLN A 34 -13.77 -34.23 11.33
C GLN A 34 -13.13 -32.92 10.86
N ALA A 35 -13.91 -31.82 10.90
CA ALA A 35 -13.38 -30.50 10.60
C ALA A 35 -12.19 -30.25 11.53
N VAL A 36 -11.00 -30.13 10.95
CA VAL A 36 -9.77 -29.83 11.71
C VAL A 36 -10.03 -28.52 12.46
N LYS A 37 -9.95 -28.55 13.79
CA LYS A 37 -10.16 -27.36 14.61
C LYS A 37 -9.08 -26.35 14.25
N LYS A 38 -9.48 -25.22 13.67
CA LYS A 38 -8.56 -24.14 13.32
C LYS A 38 -7.94 -23.55 14.59
N ARG A 39 -6.68 -23.15 14.50
CA ARG A 39 -5.93 -22.52 15.59
C ARG A 39 -5.87 -21.00 15.43
N ALA A 40 -5.49 -20.30 16.49
CA ALA A 40 -5.17 -18.88 16.42
C ALA A 40 -4.00 -18.63 15.44
N ILE A 41 -4.06 -17.53 14.71
CA ILE A 41 -2.96 -17.03 13.88
C ILE A 41 -1.83 -16.51 14.79
N THR A 42 -0.60 -16.65 14.34
CA THR A 42 0.60 -16.16 15.03
C THR A 42 1.36 -15.15 14.17
N PHE A 43 2.30 -14.41 14.77
CA PHE A 43 3.22 -13.57 13.99
C PHE A 43 4.02 -14.40 12.97
N ARG A 44 4.42 -15.62 13.33
CA ARG A 44 5.15 -16.51 12.40
C ARG A 44 4.33 -16.89 11.17
N ASP A 45 3.03 -17.05 11.33
CA ASP A 45 2.11 -17.23 10.19
C ASP A 45 2.09 -15.98 9.32
N LEU A 46 1.89 -14.80 9.93
CA LEU A 46 1.86 -13.52 9.23
C LEU A 46 3.13 -13.26 8.42
N ILE A 47 4.30 -13.48 9.02
CA ILE A 47 5.58 -13.19 8.35
C ILE A 47 5.92 -14.24 7.28
N SER A 48 5.37 -15.45 7.34
CA SER A 48 5.57 -16.49 6.34
C SER A 48 4.64 -16.37 5.12
N MET A 49 3.65 -15.47 5.17
CA MET A 49 2.72 -15.26 4.06
C MET A 49 3.42 -14.61 2.87
N ARG A 50 3.13 -15.13 1.69
CA ARG A 50 3.49 -14.50 0.42
C ARG A 50 2.66 -13.25 0.21
N ARG A 51 3.29 -12.20 -0.31
CA ARG A 51 2.68 -10.88 -0.53
C ARG A 51 2.66 -10.62 -2.03
N LEU A 52 1.47 -10.62 -2.59
CA LEU A 52 1.25 -10.40 -4.02
C LEU A 52 0.97 -8.92 -4.25
N SER A 53 1.49 -8.38 -5.35
CA SER A 53 1.30 -6.97 -5.76
C SER A 53 1.54 -6.79 -7.26
N ASP A 54 1.18 -5.62 -7.77
CA ASP A 54 1.47 -5.14 -9.12
C ASP A 54 1.00 -6.13 -10.22
N PRO A 55 -0.31 -6.49 -10.27
CA PRO A 55 -0.85 -7.32 -11.33
C PRO A 55 -0.88 -6.58 -12.65
N GLN A 56 -0.33 -7.21 -13.70
CA GLN A 56 -0.29 -6.66 -15.05
C GLN A 56 -0.86 -7.69 -16.03
N ILE A 57 -1.94 -7.34 -16.73
CA ILE A 57 -2.55 -8.23 -17.71
C ILE A 57 -1.87 -8.10 -19.09
N SER A 58 -1.59 -9.22 -19.75
CA SER A 58 -0.99 -9.19 -21.08
C SER A 58 -1.94 -8.54 -22.10
N SER A 59 -1.39 -7.94 -23.16
CA SER A 59 -2.17 -7.24 -24.19
C SER A 59 -3.20 -8.15 -24.89
N ASP A 60 -2.95 -9.47 -24.94
CA ASP A 60 -3.89 -10.46 -25.49
C ASP A 60 -4.93 -10.97 -24.45
N GLY A 61 -4.90 -10.44 -23.22
CA GLY A 61 -5.81 -10.77 -22.13
C GLY A 61 -5.68 -12.19 -21.56
N LYS A 62 -4.59 -12.92 -21.85
CA LYS A 62 -4.46 -14.33 -21.45
C LYS A 62 -3.68 -14.57 -20.17
N TRP A 63 -2.77 -13.68 -19.81
CA TRP A 63 -1.87 -13.84 -18.68
C TRP A 63 -1.91 -12.62 -17.77
N VAL A 64 -1.79 -12.85 -16.47
CA VAL A 64 -1.49 -11.82 -15.49
C VAL A 64 -0.11 -12.08 -14.93
N ALA A 65 0.81 -11.12 -15.07
CA ALA A 65 2.10 -11.09 -14.38
C ALA A 65 1.95 -10.30 -13.08
N TYR A 66 2.66 -10.71 -12.02
CA TYR A 66 2.60 -10.04 -10.73
C TYR A 66 3.88 -10.30 -9.92
N THR A 67 4.15 -9.46 -8.95
CA THR A 67 5.26 -9.61 -8.02
C THR A 67 4.83 -10.44 -6.80
N VAL A 68 5.67 -11.38 -6.38
CA VAL A 68 5.52 -12.12 -5.12
C VAL A 68 6.69 -11.82 -4.21
N ALA A 69 6.43 -11.15 -3.09
CA ALA A 69 7.41 -10.97 -2.03
C ALA A 69 7.28 -12.08 -0.98
N THR A 70 8.41 -12.72 -0.67
CA THR A 70 8.51 -13.84 0.28
C THR A 70 9.48 -13.46 1.39
N PRO A 71 8.97 -13.03 2.56
CA PRO A 71 9.83 -12.76 3.72
C PRO A 71 10.46 -14.03 4.24
N ASN A 72 11.69 -13.92 4.72
CA ASN A 72 12.44 -15.00 5.36
C ASN A 72 12.99 -14.51 6.71
N LEU A 73 12.50 -15.11 7.79
CA LEU A 73 12.85 -14.73 9.14
C LEU A 73 14.30 -15.11 9.49
N GLU A 74 14.82 -16.23 8.96
CA GLU A 74 16.17 -16.71 9.27
C GLU A 74 17.25 -15.82 8.63
N THR A 75 17.04 -15.46 7.37
CA THR A 75 17.97 -14.58 6.64
C THR A 75 17.73 -13.11 6.89
N ASN A 76 16.65 -12.75 7.61
CA ASN A 76 16.21 -11.38 7.85
C ASN A 76 16.01 -10.56 6.56
N HIS A 77 15.59 -11.22 5.49
CA HIS A 77 15.45 -10.65 4.16
C HIS A 77 14.10 -11.01 3.52
N THR A 78 13.62 -10.18 2.60
CA THR A 78 12.43 -10.45 1.79
C THR A 78 12.84 -10.58 0.33
N SER A 79 12.77 -11.79 -0.22
CA SER A 79 12.97 -12.00 -1.66
C SER A 79 11.75 -11.58 -2.45
N ARG A 80 11.97 -11.18 -3.70
CA ARG A 80 10.90 -10.79 -4.64
C ARG A 80 11.16 -11.43 -5.99
N ASP A 81 10.13 -12.03 -6.56
CA ASP A 81 10.20 -12.68 -7.88
C ASP A 81 8.90 -12.42 -8.65
N ILE A 82 8.99 -12.50 -9.97
CA ILE A 82 7.85 -12.32 -10.86
C ILE A 82 7.20 -13.67 -11.13
N TRP A 83 5.89 -13.70 -11.02
CA TRP A 83 5.03 -14.85 -11.30
C TRP A 83 4.03 -14.51 -12.40
N VAL A 84 3.52 -15.53 -13.06
CA VAL A 84 2.45 -15.41 -14.05
C VAL A 84 1.36 -16.44 -13.79
N VAL A 85 0.11 -16.04 -14.05
CA VAL A 85 -1.05 -16.92 -13.99
C VAL A 85 -1.94 -16.70 -15.22
N SER A 86 -2.57 -17.76 -15.72
CA SER A 86 -3.53 -17.64 -16.82
C SER A 86 -4.84 -17.01 -16.33
N VAL A 87 -5.43 -16.08 -17.10
CA VAL A 87 -6.76 -15.53 -16.86
C VAL A 87 -7.85 -16.62 -16.91
N ALA A 88 -7.63 -17.69 -17.68
CA ALA A 88 -8.52 -18.85 -17.70
C ALA A 88 -8.41 -19.73 -16.41
N GLY A 89 -7.50 -19.39 -15.51
CA GLY A 89 -7.19 -20.17 -14.31
C GLY A 89 -6.07 -21.18 -14.54
N GLY A 90 -5.77 -21.98 -13.52
CA GLY A 90 -4.67 -22.96 -13.50
C GLY A 90 -3.60 -22.58 -12.48
N GLU A 91 -2.52 -23.42 -12.40
CA GLU A 91 -1.45 -23.23 -11.43
C GLU A 91 -0.56 -22.02 -11.82
N PRO A 92 -0.33 -21.08 -10.90
CA PRO A 92 0.61 -19.99 -11.11
C PRO A 92 2.04 -20.51 -11.33
N ARG A 93 2.77 -19.86 -12.23
CA ARG A 93 4.16 -20.22 -12.55
C ARG A 93 5.11 -19.10 -12.14
N GLN A 94 6.14 -19.45 -11.37
CA GLN A 94 7.25 -18.53 -11.11
C GLN A 94 8.06 -18.34 -12.40
N LEU A 95 8.22 -17.09 -12.81
CA LEU A 95 8.92 -16.74 -14.04
C LEU A 95 10.38 -16.37 -13.80
N THR A 96 10.67 -15.69 -12.68
CA THR A 96 12.02 -15.27 -12.30
C THR A 96 12.45 -15.87 -10.97
N HIS A 97 13.77 -15.96 -10.74
CA HIS A 97 14.39 -16.56 -9.55
C HIS A 97 15.54 -15.68 -9.02
N GLY A 98 15.52 -14.38 -9.29
CA GLY A 98 16.57 -13.45 -8.91
C GLY A 98 16.52 -12.99 -7.46
N GLY A 99 15.38 -13.17 -6.79
CA GLY A 99 15.15 -12.76 -5.40
C GLY A 99 15.05 -11.24 -5.17
N SER A 100 15.20 -10.45 -6.24
CA SER A 100 15.13 -8.98 -6.20
C SER A 100 14.39 -8.41 -7.42
N ASP A 101 13.44 -9.16 -7.97
CA ASP A 101 12.75 -8.87 -9.22
C ASP A 101 11.37 -8.28 -8.93
N THR A 102 11.09 -7.11 -9.48
CA THR A 102 9.86 -6.33 -9.25
C THR A 102 9.38 -5.66 -10.52
N ARG A 103 8.18 -5.11 -10.48
CA ARG A 103 7.58 -4.27 -11.54
C ARG A 103 7.52 -4.97 -12.90
N PRO A 104 6.78 -6.08 -13.07
CA PRO A 104 6.62 -6.68 -14.38
C PRO A 104 5.83 -5.74 -15.31
N ARG A 105 6.35 -5.46 -16.49
CA ARG A 105 5.68 -4.65 -17.53
C ARG A 105 5.70 -5.40 -18.86
N TRP A 106 4.51 -5.73 -19.38
CA TRP A 106 4.39 -6.45 -20.65
C TRP A 106 4.87 -5.61 -21.83
N SER A 107 5.62 -6.23 -22.73
CA SER A 107 5.82 -5.65 -24.05
C SER A 107 4.48 -5.57 -24.81
N PRO A 108 4.29 -4.59 -25.72
CA PRO A 108 3.01 -4.43 -26.42
C PRO A 108 2.54 -5.67 -27.20
N ASP A 109 3.46 -6.54 -27.60
CA ASP A 109 3.16 -7.82 -28.27
C ASP A 109 2.82 -8.98 -27.29
N GLY A 110 2.89 -8.73 -25.98
CA GLY A 110 2.63 -9.71 -24.93
C GLY A 110 3.61 -10.86 -24.82
N GLN A 111 4.77 -10.80 -25.50
CA GLN A 111 5.72 -11.91 -25.53
C GLN A 111 6.86 -11.78 -24.52
N ASN A 112 7.13 -10.57 -24.05
CA ASN A 112 8.17 -10.27 -23.09
C ASN A 112 7.63 -9.47 -21.91
N LEU A 113 8.36 -9.54 -20.80
CA LEU A 113 8.24 -8.64 -19.66
C LEU A 113 9.53 -7.85 -19.48
N ALA A 114 9.45 -6.55 -19.32
CA ALA A 114 10.48 -5.76 -18.66
C ALA A 114 10.26 -5.81 -17.15
N PHE A 115 11.31 -5.68 -16.36
CA PHE A 115 11.23 -5.70 -14.90
C PHE A 115 12.50 -5.09 -14.28
N ILE A 116 12.39 -4.64 -13.06
CA ILE A 116 13.51 -4.13 -12.26
C ILE A 116 14.15 -5.25 -11.47
N SER A 117 15.49 -5.31 -11.46
CA SER A 117 16.21 -6.30 -10.68
C SER A 117 17.58 -5.79 -10.19
N ALA A 118 17.94 -6.15 -8.96
CA ALA A 118 19.26 -5.97 -8.37
C ALA A 118 20.12 -7.26 -8.42
N ARG A 119 19.76 -8.25 -9.26
CA ARG A 119 20.48 -9.54 -9.40
C ARG A 119 21.91 -9.42 -9.91
N ALA A 120 22.25 -8.35 -10.62
CA ALA A 120 23.61 -8.03 -11.01
C ALA A 120 24.31 -7.24 -9.91
N GLU A 121 25.62 -7.36 -9.81
CA GLU A 121 26.40 -6.54 -8.86
C GLU A 121 26.17 -5.04 -9.13
N GLY A 122 25.96 -4.28 -8.06
CA GLY A 122 25.70 -2.84 -8.08
C GLY A 122 24.25 -2.46 -7.87
N ASN A 123 23.81 -1.40 -8.55
CA ASN A 123 22.45 -0.87 -8.43
C ASN A 123 21.46 -1.68 -9.29
N GLN A 124 20.16 -1.61 -8.93
CA GLN A 124 19.08 -2.20 -9.73
C GLN A 124 19.08 -1.68 -11.17
N GLN A 125 18.65 -2.53 -12.10
CA GLN A 125 18.65 -2.26 -13.53
C GLN A 125 17.36 -2.78 -14.18
N VAL A 126 17.06 -2.29 -15.37
CA VAL A 126 16.01 -2.87 -16.21
C VAL A 126 16.52 -4.17 -16.85
N PHE A 127 15.74 -5.22 -16.68
CA PHE A 127 15.90 -6.51 -17.35
C PHE A 127 14.69 -6.81 -18.21
N ARG A 128 14.87 -7.72 -19.17
CA ARG A 128 13.80 -8.26 -20.02
C ARG A 128 13.82 -9.78 -19.98
N ILE A 129 12.65 -10.40 -19.92
CA ILE A 129 12.49 -11.85 -19.96
C ILE A 129 11.41 -12.24 -20.98
N ALA A 130 11.66 -13.28 -21.77
CA ALA A 130 10.65 -13.84 -22.65
C ALA A 130 9.74 -14.83 -21.91
N LEU A 131 8.44 -14.75 -22.12
CA LEU A 131 7.46 -15.61 -21.44
C LEU A 131 7.71 -17.11 -21.67
N LYS A 132 8.21 -17.50 -22.86
CA LYS A 132 8.38 -18.90 -23.27
C LYS A 132 9.63 -19.57 -22.71
N ASN A 133 10.79 -18.95 -22.76
CA ASN A 133 12.10 -19.56 -22.47
C ASN A 133 12.72 -19.14 -21.14
N GLY A 134 12.18 -18.14 -20.46
CA GLY A 134 12.63 -17.79 -19.12
C GLY A 134 14.05 -17.22 -19.00
N GLU A 135 14.72 -16.94 -20.11
CA GLU A 135 16.03 -16.29 -20.10
C GLU A 135 15.90 -14.77 -19.96
N SER A 136 16.49 -14.24 -18.90
CA SER A 136 16.49 -12.79 -18.65
C SER A 136 17.75 -12.13 -19.19
N ASN A 137 17.55 -11.01 -19.90
CA ASN A 137 18.61 -10.20 -20.47
C ASN A 137 18.61 -8.81 -19.83
N ARG A 138 19.79 -8.32 -19.46
CA ARG A 138 19.96 -6.97 -18.94
C ARG A 138 19.81 -5.94 -20.07
N VAL A 139 18.97 -4.92 -19.85
CA VAL A 139 18.71 -3.84 -20.82
C VAL A 139 19.53 -2.59 -20.50
N THR A 140 19.66 -2.24 -19.20
CA THR A 140 20.43 -1.08 -18.76
C THR A 140 21.66 -1.47 -17.94
N SER A 141 22.67 -0.61 -17.88
CA SER A 141 23.90 -0.81 -17.09
C SER A 141 24.48 0.51 -16.57
N LEU A 142 23.60 1.41 -16.11
CA LEU A 142 24.01 2.68 -15.53
C LEU A 142 24.62 2.48 -14.14
N SER A 143 25.69 3.25 -13.86
CA SER A 143 26.34 3.25 -12.54
C SER A 143 25.43 3.74 -11.42
N THR A 144 24.40 4.49 -11.76
CA THR A 144 23.39 5.04 -10.86
C THR A 144 22.13 4.19 -10.72
N GLY A 145 22.03 3.12 -11.53
CA GLY A 145 20.85 2.24 -11.52
C GLY A 145 19.75 2.71 -12.47
N ALA A 146 18.66 1.95 -12.50
CA ALA A 146 17.46 2.24 -13.27
C ALA A 146 16.21 1.74 -12.52
N ASP A 147 15.12 2.48 -12.62
CA ASP A 147 13.82 2.16 -12.01
C ASP A 147 12.67 2.69 -12.86
N ASN A 148 11.42 2.38 -12.50
CA ASN A 148 10.20 2.93 -13.13
C ASN A 148 10.12 2.72 -14.64
N GLU A 149 10.47 1.54 -15.12
CA GLU A 149 10.47 1.22 -16.55
C GLU A 149 9.06 1.09 -17.12
N ILE A 150 8.89 1.64 -18.33
CA ILE A 150 7.69 1.47 -19.16
C ILE A 150 8.08 1.24 -20.63
N TRP A 151 7.30 0.44 -21.34
CA TRP A 151 7.47 0.21 -22.76
C TRP A 151 6.85 1.34 -23.60
N SER A 152 7.52 1.70 -24.71
CA SER A 152 6.85 2.45 -25.76
C SER A 152 5.79 1.58 -26.44
N PRO A 153 4.64 2.14 -26.88
CA PRO A 153 3.58 1.40 -27.58
C PRO A 153 4.03 0.65 -28.83
N ASP A 154 5.08 1.09 -29.53
CA ASP A 154 5.68 0.40 -30.68
C ASP A 154 6.66 -0.73 -30.31
N GLY A 155 6.94 -0.93 -29.01
CA GLY A 155 7.80 -1.96 -28.47
C GLY A 155 9.28 -1.78 -28.72
N LYS A 156 9.72 -0.61 -29.24
CA LYS A 156 11.13 -0.40 -29.60
C LYS A 156 11.97 0.27 -28.53
N THR A 157 11.34 0.96 -27.60
CA THR A 157 12.00 1.79 -26.58
C THR A 157 11.44 1.45 -25.20
N ILE A 158 12.30 1.55 -24.19
CA ILE A 158 11.89 1.54 -22.76
C ILE A 158 12.27 2.90 -22.18
N ALA A 159 11.33 3.59 -21.56
CA ALA A 159 11.60 4.73 -20.69
C ALA A 159 11.79 4.24 -19.26
N PHE A 160 12.61 4.94 -18.48
CA PHE A 160 12.92 4.61 -17.11
C PHE A 160 13.50 5.83 -16.40
N VAL A 161 13.68 5.77 -15.09
CA VAL A 161 14.35 6.83 -14.33
C VAL A 161 15.69 6.36 -13.78
N SER A 162 16.60 7.32 -13.57
CA SER A 162 17.87 7.08 -12.90
C SER A 162 18.32 8.30 -12.11
N SER A 163 18.80 8.08 -10.88
CA SER A 163 19.27 9.16 -9.99
C SER A 163 20.69 9.57 -10.35
N VAL A 164 20.86 10.73 -10.96
CA VAL A 164 22.12 11.25 -11.47
C VAL A 164 22.53 12.55 -10.79
N PHE A 165 23.81 12.89 -10.80
CA PHE A 165 24.25 14.23 -10.43
C PHE A 165 23.90 15.21 -11.58
N PRO A 166 23.13 16.29 -11.36
CA PRO A 166 22.67 17.17 -12.44
C PRO A 166 23.76 17.79 -13.29
N GLU A 167 24.94 18.00 -12.71
CA GLU A 167 26.12 18.51 -13.40
C GLU A 167 26.85 17.47 -14.27
N CYS A 168 26.54 16.15 -14.11
CA CYS A 168 27.12 15.09 -14.88
C CYS A 168 26.39 14.89 -16.23
N LEU A 169 27.12 14.99 -17.31
CA LEU A 169 26.59 14.84 -18.67
C LEU A 169 26.61 13.41 -19.20
N ASP A 170 27.23 12.48 -18.45
CA ASP A 170 27.38 11.07 -18.84
C ASP A 170 27.53 10.16 -17.61
N ASP A 171 27.37 8.86 -17.80
CA ASP A 171 27.48 7.85 -16.74
C ASP A 171 28.89 7.74 -16.16
N ALA A 172 29.92 7.99 -16.95
CA ALA A 172 31.32 7.97 -16.47
C ALA A 172 31.58 9.06 -15.42
N CYS A 173 30.97 10.24 -15.58
CA CYS A 173 30.97 11.30 -14.57
C CYS A 173 30.24 10.85 -13.29
N ASN A 174 29.03 10.28 -13.40
CA ASN A 174 28.27 9.77 -12.29
C ASN A 174 29.03 8.68 -11.51
N ALA A 175 29.63 7.73 -12.22
CA ALA A 175 30.46 6.67 -11.63
C ALA A 175 31.65 7.23 -10.85
N ARG A 176 32.39 8.18 -11.46
CA ARG A 176 33.53 8.84 -10.82
C ARG A 176 33.12 9.59 -9.54
N ARG A 177 32.05 10.41 -9.60
CA ARG A 177 31.55 11.16 -8.46
C ARG A 177 31.11 10.24 -7.32
N SER A 178 30.40 9.18 -7.64
CA SER A 178 29.97 8.16 -6.67
C SER A 178 31.17 7.46 -6.02
N ALA A 179 32.18 7.09 -6.82
CA ALA A 179 33.40 6.45 -6.33
C ALA A 179 34.25 7.38 -5.44
N GLU A 180 34.37 8.65 -5.78
CA GLU A 180 35.06 9.68 -4.96
C GLU A 180 34.36 9.83 -3.61
N LYS A 181 33.04 9.95 -3.61
CA LYS A 181 32.22 10.05 -2.39
C LYS A 181 32.38 8.80 -1.50
N ALA A 182 32.36 7.60 -2.10
CA ALA A 182 32.54 6.34 -1.35
C ALA A 182 33.93 6.22 -0.72
N LYS A 183 35.00 6.66 -1.43
CA LYS A 183 36.40 6.64 -0.94
C LYS A 183 36.69 7.67 0.15
N SER A 184 35.90 8.72 0.25
CA SER A 184 36.11 9.78 1.25
C SER A 184 36.02 9.22 2.67
N LYS A 185 37.02 9.52 3.50
CA LYS A 185 37.01 9.24 4.95
C LYS A 185 36.16 10.23 5.73
N VAL A 186 35.88 11.41 5.15
CA VAL A 186 34.98 12.39 5.74
C VAL A 186 33.55 11.96 5.45
N LYS A 187 32.77 11.75 6.52
CA LYS A 187 31.35 11.32 6.46
C LYS A 187 30.40 12.46 6.82
N ALA A 188 30.85 13.72 6.73
CA ALA A 188 30.01 14.89 6.92
C ALA A 188 29.06 15.09 5.74
N ARG A 189 27.90 15.67 6.02
CA ARG A 189 26.94 16.18 5.04
C ARG A 189 26.85 17.68 5.18
N ILE A 190 26.76 18.40 4.08
CA ILE A 190 26.61 19.86 4.03
C ILE A 190 25.39 20.15 3.18
N TYR A 191 24.45 20.89 3.72
CA TYR A 191 23.24 21.34 3.06
C TYR A 191 23.10 22.85 3.25
N ASP A 192 22.76 23.54 2.18
CA ASP A 192 22.53 25.00 2.13
C ASP A 192 21.11 25.34 1.68
N LYS A 193 20.30 24.31 1.40
CA LYS A 193 18.88 24.43 1.04
C LYS A 193 18.07 23.28 1.60
N LEU A 194 16.76 23.46 1.65
CA LEU A 194 15.77 22.40 1.84
C LEU A 194 15.52 21.78 0.44
N LEU A 195 15.17 20.53 0.29
CA LEU A 195 14.89 19.44 1.20
C LEU A 195 16.20 18.63 1.41
N TYR A 196 16.60 18.29 2.61
CA TYR A 196 17.88 17.60 2.86
C TYR A 196 17.72 16.12 3.23
N ARG A 197 16.50 15.68 3.55
CA ARG A 197 16.18 14.28 3.86
C ARG A 197 14.70 14.00 3.57
N HIS A 198 14.33 12.73 3.44
CA HIS A 198 12.96 12.30 3.23
C HIS A 198 12.75 10.87 3.75
N TRP A 199 11.73 10.64 4.54
CA TRP A 199 11.34 9.38 5.20
C TRP A 199 12.44 8.71 6.02
N ASN A 200 13.40 8.04 5.40
CA ASN A 200 14.55 7.37 6.01
C ASN A 200 15.85 7.62 5.23
N THR A 201 15.84 8.50 4.26
CA THR A 201 16.93 8.74 3.32
C THR A 201 17.40 10.19 3.41
N TRP A 202 18.71 10.40 3.48
CA TRP A 202 19.33 11.69 3.31
C TRP A 202 19.54 11.98 1.84
N TRP A 203 19.20 13.18 1.39
CA TRP A 203 19.51 13.60 0.02
C TRP A 203 21.03 13.53 -0.24
N ASP A 204 21.40 12.89 -1.33
CA ASP A 204 22.80 12.61 -1.68
C ASP A 204 23.35 13.52 -2.79
N GLY A 205 22.59 14.52 -3.21
CA GLY A 205 22.94 15.49 -4.24
C GLY A 205 22.58 15.06 -5.66
N LYS A 206 21.88 13.94 -5.81
CA LYS A 206 21.37 13.48 -7.12
C LYS A 206 19.94 13.94 -7.33
N ARG A 207 19.52 13.94 -8.61
CA ARG A 207 18.15 14.08 -9.06
C ARG A 207 17.75 12.90 -9.91
N SER A 208 16.50 12.48 -9.81
CA SER A 208 15.93 11.43 -10.64
C SER A 208 15.59 12.01 -12.00
N HIS A 209 16.30 11.57 -13.04
CA HIS A 209 16.08 12.01 -14.42
C HIS A 209 15.35 10.94 -15.23
N LEU A 210 14.61 11.39 -16.25
CA LEU A 210 13.90 10.55 -17.20
C LEU A 210 14.86 10.13 -18.33
N PHE A 211 14.97 8.84 -18.58
CA PHE A 211 15.78 8.24 -19.62
C PHE A 211 14.97 7.42 -20.61
N VAL A 212 15.53 7.21 -21.79
CA VAL A 212 15.07 6.21 -22.75
C VAL A 212 16.22 5.34 -23.21
N VAL A 213 15.93 4.07 -23.53
CA VAL A 213 16.90 3.12 -24.09
C VAL A 213 16.20 2.24 -25.14
N PRO A 214 16.89 1.80 -26.23
CA PRO A 214 16.32 0.79 -27.11
C PRO A 214 15.94 -0.48 -26.32
N ALA A 215 14.79 -1.07 -26.60
CA ALA A 215 14.28 -2.25 -25.90
C ALA A 215 15.20 -3.48 -26.02
N ALA A 216 16.06 -3.51 -27.05
CA ALA A 216 17.10 -4.52 -27.21
C ALA A 216 18.37 -4.26 -26.38
N GLY A 217 18.41 -3.16 -25.64
CA GLY A 217 19.61 -2.65 -24.97
C GLY A 217 20.41 -1.66 -25.84
N GLY A 218 21.33 -0.96 -25.21
CA GLY A 218 22.15 0.06 -25.91
C GLY A 218 22.49 1.21 -24.96
N THR A 219 22.88 2.36 -25.54
CA THR A 219 23.21 3.55 -24.74
C THR A 219 21.96 4.30 -24.35
N PRO A 220 21.66 4.46 -23.02
CA PRO A 220 20.57 5.27 -22.55
C PRO A 220 20.75 6.76 -22.91
N ARG A 221 19.63 7.44 -23.11
CA ARG A 221 19.58 8.89 -23.35
C ARG A 221 18.79 9.57 -22.27
N ASP A 222 19.38 10.56 -21.62
CA ASP A 222 18.74 11.44 -20.64
C ASP A 222 17.87 12.49 -21.36
N LEU A 223 16.57 12.50 -21.06
CA LEU A 223 15.58 13.43 -21.63
C LEU A 223 15.39 14.69 -20.78
N THR A 224 15.83 14.68 -19.53
CA THR A 224 15.77 15.79 -18.58
C THR A 224 17.16 16.26 -18.15
N ARG A 225 18.13 16.12 -19.05
CA ARG A 225 19.52 16.44 -18.79
C ARG A 225 19.73 17.83 -18.18
N GLY A 226 20.42 17.88 -17.04
CA GLY A 226 20.72 19.12 -16.33
C GLY A 226 19.56 19.71 -15.54
N ALA A 227 18.44 18.99 -15.42
CA ALA A 227 17.33 19.41 -14.56
C ALA A 227 17.73 19.39 -13.06
N ASP A 228 17.37 20.43 -12.32
CA ASP A 228 17.49 20.48 -10.85
C ASP A 228 16.12 20.16 -10.20
N TYR A 229 15.41 19.19 -10.77
CA TYR A 229 14.17 18.62 -10.26
C TYR A 229 14.15 17.11 -10.52
N ASP A 230 13.29 16.40 -9.81
CA ASP A 230 13.13 14.95 -9.90
C ASP A 230 11.94 14.55 -10.81
N VAL A 231 12.09 13.43 -11.53
CA VAL A 231 11.03 12.74 -12.26
C VAL A 231 10.97 11.28 -11.77
N PRO A 232 9.93 10.88 -11.05
CA PRO A 232 8.88 11.68 -10.42
C PRO A 232 9.44 12.58 -9.31
N PRO A 233 8.66 13.56 -8.79
CA PRO A 233 9.06 14.37 -7.66
C PRO A 233 9.59 13.53 -6.49
N PHE A 234 10.63 14.01 -5.81
CA PHE A 234 11.26 13.29 -4.70
C PHE A 234 10.31 13.10 -3.51
N THR A 235 9.43 14.07 -3.32
CA THR A 235 8.33 14.02 -2.36
C THR A 235 7.03 13.72 -3.07
N LEU A 236 6.10 13.02 -2.44
CA LEU A 236 4.79 12.63 -3.00
C LEU A 236 4.89 11.77 -4.28
N GLY A 237 6.10 11.38 -4.69
CA GLY A 237 6.35 10.64 -5.92
C GLY A 237 5.85 9.20 -5.89
N SER A 238 5.18 8.78 -6.98
CA SER A 238 4.84 7.38 -7.23
C SER A 238 5.32 6.94 -8.62
N PRO A 239 5.45 5.62 -8.85
CA PRO A 239 5.95 5.08 -10.14
C PRO A 239 5.10 5.44 -11.36
N GLU A 240 3.82 5.78 -11.20
CA GLU A 240 2.85 6.05 -12.26
C GLU A 240 2.98 7.45 -12.89
N ALA A 241 4.08 8.14 -12.61
CA ALA A 241 4.29 9.53 -13.04
C ALA A 241 4.78 9.69 -14.48
N ILE A 242 4.85 8.63 -15.30
CA ILE A 242 5.41 8.66 -16.66
C ILE A 242 4.51 7.88 -17.63
N ALA A 243 4.22 8.42 -18.81
CA ALA A 243 3.46 7.73 -19.85
C ALA A 243 3.96 8.08 -21.26
N PHE A 244 4.03 7.09 -22.17
CA PHE A 244 4.24 7.32 -23.60
C PHE A 244 2.94 7.73 -24.29
N SER A 245 3.03 8.63 -25.26
CA SER A 245 1.98 8.84 -26.25
C SER A 245 1.77 7.59 -27.11
N PRO A 246 0.55 7.30 -27.61
CA PRO A 246 0.25 6.10 -28.39
C PRO A 246 1.07 5.92 -29.65
N ASP A 247 1.55 7.01 -30.23
CA ASP A 247 2.45 7.02 -31.39
C ASP A 247 3.95 6.85 -31.02
N SER A 248 4.26 6.70 -29.73
CA SER A 248 5.61 6.56 -29.18
C SER A 248 6.55 7.76 -29.43
N GLN A 249 6.00 8.93 -29.78
CA GLN A 249 6.83 10.10 -30.12
C GLN A 249 7.05 11.04 -28.93
N GLU A 250 6.23 10.97 -27.91
CA GLU A 250 6.22 11.87 -26.77
C GLU A 250 6.14 11.08 -25.47
N ILE A 251 6.73 11.61 -24.39
CA ILE A 251 6.52 11.13 -23.03
C ILE A 251 5.94 12.27 -22.21
N CYS A 252 4.86 12.00 -21.50
CA CYS A 252 4.31 12.85 -20.47
C CYS A 252 4.78 12.38 -19.10
N PHE A 253 5.14 13.31 -18.22
CA PHE A 253 5.62 12.99 -16.88
C PHE A 253 5.24 14.09 -15.88
N THR A 254 5.23 13.74 -14.59
CA THR A 254 5.04 14.69 -13.49
C THR A 254 6.39 15.15 -12.94
N ALA A 255 6.51 16.44 -12.67
CA ALA A 255 7.65 17.03 -11.95
C ALA A 255 7.21 18.24 -11.11
N ASN A 256 7.85 18.43 -9.95
CA ASN A 256 7.75 19.67 -9.17
C ASN A 256 8.97 20.53 -9.49
N THR A 257 8.74 21.71 -10.06
CA THR A 257 9.80 22.64 -10.45
C THR A 257 9.85 23.89 -9.56
N ASP A 258 9.15 23.88 -8.43
CA ASP A 258 9.17 24.98 -7.48
C ASP A 258 10.55 25.10 -6.79
N LYS A 259 10.94 26.33 -6.53
CA LYS A 259 12.26 26.62 -5.94
C LYS A 259 12.49 25.96 -4.59
N ASN A 260 11.44 25.78 -3.81
CA ASN A 260 11.49 25.16 -2.49
C ASN A 260 10.46 24.04 -2.40
N GLU A 261 10.82 22.86 -2.87
CA GLU A 261 9.96 21.68 -2.88
C GLU A 261 9.56 21.21 -1.47
N ALA A 262 10.30 21.55 -0.42
CA ALA A 262 9.90 21.25 0.96
C ALA A 262 8.65 22.01 1.46
N LEU A 263 8.25 23.06 0.75
CA LEU A 263 7.07 23.88 1.05
C LEU A 263 6.00 23.79 -0.05
N SER A 264 6.17 22.89 -1.03
CA SER A 264 5.33 22.85 -2.23
C SER A 264 4.80 21.46 -2.53
N THR A 265 3.49 21.35 -2.74
CA THR A 265 2.83 20.18 -3.31
C THR A 265 2.55 20.36 -4.82
N ASN A 266 3.20 21.34 -5.49
CA ASN A 266 2.90 21.73 -6.86
C ASN A 266 3.58 20.81 -7.87
N GLY A 267 3.05 19.61 -8.07
CA GLY A 267 3.39 18.76 -9.21
C GLY A 267 2.65 19.22 -10.46
N ASP A 268 3.35 19.27 -11.60
CA ASP A 268 2.77 19.59 -12.89
C ASP A 268 3.10 18.54 -13.94
N LEU A 269 2.26 18.44 -14.96
CA LEU A 269 2.51 17.62 -16.12
C LEU A 269 3.41 18.33 -17.14
N PHE A 270 4.41 17.59 -17.60
CA PHE A 270 5.33 18.02 -18.66
C PHE A 270 5.29 17.01 -19.80
N THR A 271 5.53 17.46 -21.03
CA THR A 271 5.77 16.59 -22.18
C THR A 271 7.16 16.82 -22.74
N VAL A 272 7.79 15.74 -23.26
CA VAL A 272 9.09 15.79 -23.92
C VAL A 272 9.10 14.83 -25.11
N PRO A 273 9.73 15.20 -26.27
CA PRO A 273 9.90 14.26 -27.36
C PRO A 273 10.72 13.03 -26.93
N ALA A 274 10.20 11.83 -27.17
CA ALA A 274 10.90 10.58 -26.84
C ALA A 274 12.23 10.42 -27.58
N SER A 275 12.42 11.12 -28.68
CA SER A 275 13.69 11.21 -29.42
C SER A 275 14.78 12.00 -28.67
N GLY A 276 14.42 12.78 -27.63
CA GLY A 276 15.32 13.71 -26.95
C GLY A 276 15.64 14.96 -27.75
N ALA A 277 14.88 15.25 -28.79
CA ALA A 277 14.99 16.47 -29.57
C ALA A 277 14.13 17.58 -28.97
N GLY A 278 14.70 18.43 -28.10
CA GLY A 278 13.99 19.52 -27.44
C GLY A 278 13.98 19.40 -25.92
N SER A 279 13.42 20.42 -25.27
CA SER A 279 13.29 20.47 -23.80
C SER A 279 11.87 20.11 -23.36
N PRO A 280 11.68 19.68 -22.12
CA PRO A 280 10.36 19.48 -21.55
C PRO A 280 9.48 20.74 -21.62
N THR A 281 8.22 20.55 -21.91
CA THR A 281 7.20 21.62 -21.97
C THR A 281 6.12 21.33 -20.92
N ARG A 282 5.89 22.25 -20.00
CA ARG A 282 4.82 22.21 -19.01
C ARG A 282 3.47 22.36 -19.69
N ILE A 283 2.50 21.50 -19.35
CA ILE A 283 1.16 21.49 -19.96
C ILE A 283 0.02 21.76 -18.97
N THR A 284 0.25 21.64 -17.67
CA THR A 284 -0.70 22.06 -16.62
C THR A 284 -0.13 23.22 -15.81
N LEU A 285 -0.99 23.97 -15.15
CA LEU A 285 -0.64 25.22 -14.44
C LEU A 285 -1.41 25.36 -13.12
N ASN A 286 -2.00 24.30 -12.64
CA ASN A 286 -2.66 24.27 -11.34
C ASN A 286 -1.61 24.49 -10.22
N PRO A 287 -1.86 25.37 -9.24
CA PRO A 287 -0.89 25.59 -8.15
C PRO A 287 -0.89 24.49 -7.08
N ALA A 288 -1.77 23.49 -7.18
CA ALA A 288 -1.77 22.25 -6.39
C ALA A 288 -1.21 21.09 -7.23
N ASP A 289 -1.33 19.85 -6.76
CA ASP A 289 -0.69 18.71 -7.40
C ASP A 289 -1.50 18.19 -8.60
N ASP A 290 -0.84 18.05 -9.75
CA ASP A 290 -1.30 17.36 -10.96
C ASP A 290 -0.42 16.14 -11.20
N TRP A 291 -1.01 14.93 -11.13
CA TRP A 291 -0.24 13.69 -11.03
C TRP A 291 -0.69 12.61 -12.00
N GLY A 292 0.29 11.78 -12.44
CA GLY A 292 0.05 10.47 -13.04
C GLY A 292 -0.58 10.51 -14.44
N PRO A 293 0.09 11.02 -15.48
CA PRO A 293 -0.48 11.10 -16.82
C PRO A 293 -0.74 9.73 -17.43
N VAL A 294 -1.92 9.54 -18.04
CA VAL A 294 -2.29 8.37 -18.83
C VAL A 294 -2.89 8.83 -20.15
N TYR A 295 -2.32 8.41 -21.28
CA TYR A 295 -2.86 8.75 -22.60
C TYR A 295 -4.06 7.86 -22.97
N SER A 296 -5.08 8.45 -23.60
CA SER A 296 -6.05 7.67 -24.34
C SER A 296 -5.40 6.99 -25.55
N ARG A 297 -5.86 5.79 -25.91
CA ARG A 297 -5.26 5.00 -27.02
C ARG A 297 -5.31 5.70 -28.38
N ASP A 298 -6.32 6.55 -28.61
CA ASP A 298 -6.44 7.38 -29.82
C ASP A 298 -5.57 8.65 -29.78
N GLY A 299 -4.88 8.90 -28.67
CA GLY A 299 -4.01 10.05 -28.49
C GLY A 299 -4.73 11.40 -28.35
N THR A 300 -6.05 11.40 -28.17
CA THR A 300 -6.84 12.64 -28.05
C THR A 300 -6.70 13.27 -26.67
N TRP A 301 -6.62 12.45 -25.61
CA TRP A 301 -6.67 12.86 -24.21
C TRP A 301 -5.44 12.42 -23.42
N ILE A 302 -5.14 13.18 -22.39
CA ILE A 302 -4.34 12.74 -21.23
C ILE A 302 -5.28 12.81 -20.02
N ALA A 303 -5.51 11.66 -19.37
CA ALA A 303 -6.11 11.62 -18.05
C ALA A 303 -5.03 11.80 -16.99
N TYR A 304 -5.37 12.46 -15.90
CA TYR A 304 -4.51 12.65 -14.74
C TYR A 304 -5.39 12.92 -13.51
N ARG A 305 -4.81 12.82 -12.32
CA ARG A 305 -5.50 13.24 -11.12
C ARG A 305 -4.95 14.58 -10.62
N ALA A 306 -5.83 15.42 -10.07
CA ALA A 306 -5.49 16.75 -9.59
C ALA A 306 -6.07 17.03 -8.21
N GLN A 307 -5.28 17.71 -7.40
CA GLN A 307 -5.74 18.42 -6.20
C GLN A 307 -6.05 19.87 -6.55
N MET A 308 -6.80 20.57 -5.69
CA MET A 308 -7.18 21.97 -5.92
C MET A 308 -6.68 22.90 -4.82
N GLN A 309 -6.21 22.34 -3.71
CA GLN A 309 -5.76 23.10 -2.55
C GLN A 309 -4.23 23.00 -2.42
N PRO A 310 -3.48 24.08 -2.79
CA PRO A 310 -2.03 24.10 -2.64
C PRO A 310 -1.58 23.86 -1.19
N GLY A 311 -0.53 23.07 -1.00
CA GLY A 311 0.03 22.77 0.31
C GLY A 311 -0.78 21.79 1.17
N TYR A 312 -1.88 21.24 0.65
CA TYR A 312 -2.73 20.28 1.36
C TYR A 312 -2.69 18.91 0.69
N GLU A 313 -1.81 18.03 1.14
CA GLU A 313 -1.60 16.71 0.55
C GLU A 313 -2.83 15.78 0.64
N ALA A 314 -3.73 16.03 1.58
CA ALA A 314 -4.99 15.28 1.75
C ALA A 314 -6.20 15.94 1.08
N ASP A 315 -5.99 16.94 0.21
CA ASP A 315 -7.07 17.42 -0.67
C ASP A 315 -7.49 16.28 -1.61
N ARG A 316 -8.78 16.22 -1.88
CA ARG A 316 -9.39 15.19 -2.72
C ARG A 316 -8.76 15.14 -4.10
N TRP A 317 -8.27 14.00 -4.51
CA TRP A 317 -7.83 13.73 -5.86
C TRP A 317 -9.01 13.60 -6.82
N ARG A 318 -9.01 14.42 -7.85
CA ARG A 318 -10.05 14.47 -8.89
C ARG A 318 -9.50 13.92 -10.19
N LEU A 319 -10.30 13.13 -10.92
CA LEU A 319 -9.93 12.65 -12.24
C LEU A 319 -10.16 13.75 -13.27
N MET A 320 -9.08 14.15 -13.93
CA MET A 320 -9.05 15.22 -14.92
C MET A 320 -8.81 14.66 -16.32
N LEU A 321 -9.31 15.35 -17.32
CA LEU A 321 -8.99 15.15 -18.74
C LEU A 321 -8.35 16.40 -19.32
N TYR A 322 -7.16 16.26 -19.89
CA TYR A 322 -6.51 17.27 -20.72
C TYR A 322 -6.69 16.95 -22.20
N SER A 323 -7.27 17.88 -22.96
CA SER A 323 -7.39 17.75 -24.41
C SER A 323 -6.10 18.18 -25.10
N ARG A 324 -5.41 17.27 -25.77
CA ARG A 324 -4.18 17.59 -26.52
C ARG A 324 -4.41 18.53 -27.69
N LYS A 325 -5.64 18.54 -28.25
CA LYS A 325 -6.00 19.37 -29.41
C LYS A 325 -6.19 20.84 -29.06
N ASN A 326 -6.93 21.15 -27.98
CA ASN A 326 -7.32 22.50 -27.62
C ASN A 326 -6.79 22.96 -26.26
N ARG A 327 -6.01 22.13 -25.57
CA ARG A 327 -5.38 22.38 -24.27
C ARG A 327 -6.39 22.71 -23.17
N LYS A 328 -7.61 22.17 -23.28
CA LYS A 328 -8.67 22.38 -22.29
C LYS A 328 -8.67 21.23 -21.28
N GLU A 329 -8.77 21.59 -20.02
CA GLU A 329 -8.94 20.66 -18.89
C GLU A 329 -10.42 20.47 -18.55
N THR A 330 -10.78 19.29 -18.08
CA THR A 330 -12.14 18.93 -17.69
C THR A 330 -12.09 18.03 -16.46
N ASN A 331 -12.75 18.43 -15.38
CA ASN A 331 -12.89 17.60 -14.19
C ASN A 331 -14.05 16.60 -14.40
N LEU A 332 -13.72 15.31 -14.43
CA LEU A 332 -14.70 14.24 -14.60
C LEU A 332 -15.41 13.85 -13.29
N THR A 333 -14.77 14.06 -12.15
CA THR A 333 -15.25 13.63 -10.82
C THR A 333 -15.58 14.80 -9.91
N ALA A 334 -16.01 15.95 -10.47
CA ALA A 334 -16.33 17.16 -9.70
C ALA A 334 -17.33 16.87 -8.56
N GLU A 335 -18.39 16.14 -8.86
CA GLU A 335 -19.47 15.80 -7.93
C GLU A 335 -19.26 14.47 -7.16
N PHE A 336 -18.13 13.80 -7.38
CA PHE A 336 -17.81 12.53 -6.72
C PHE A 336 -16.95 12.79 -5.49
N ASP A 337 -17.54 12.71 -4.29
CA ASP A 337 -16.87 13.05 -3.03
C ASP A 337 -16.01 11.90 -2.47
N ARG A 338 -15.12 11.37 -3.31
CA ARG A 338 -14.08 10.40 -2.98
C ARG A 338 -12.80 10.75 -3.75
N SER A 339 -11.64 10.46 -3.18
CA SER A 339 -10.35 10.56 -3.87
C SER A 339 -10.21 9.45 -4.91
N VAL A 340 -9.77 9.82 -6.11
CA VAL A 340 -9.37 8.87 -7.15
C VAL A 340 -7.94 8.41 -6.86
N GLU A 341 -7.74 7.10 -6.76
CA GLU A 341 -6.42 6.51 -6.48
C GLU A 341 -5.73 6.04 -7.77
N SER A 342 -6.02 4.86 -8.26
CA SER A 342 -5.51 4.36 -9.53
C SER A 342 -6.53 4.58 -10.64
N TYR A 343 -6.08 4.76 -11.89
CA TYR A 343 -6.98 4.92 -13.03
C TYR A 343 -6.30 4.54 -14.35
N GLU A 344 -7.11 4.07 -15.29
CA GLU A 344 -6.66 3.64 -16.60
C GLU A 344 -7.73 3.80 -17.66
N PHE A 345 -7.34 4.15 -18.89
CA PHE A 345 -8.25 4.13 -20.01
C PHE A 345 -8.58 2.71 -20.46
N ALA A 346 -9.85 2.45 -20.71
CA ALA A 346 -10.22 1.33 -21.57
C ALA A 346 -9.67 1.55 -22.99
N PRO A 347 -9.41 0.47 -23.74
CA PRO A 347 -8.88 0.57 -25.11
C PRO A 347 -9.79 1.32 -26.09
N ASP A 348 -11.06 1.55 -25.74
CA ASP A 348 -12.03 2.31 -26.53
C ASP A 348 -11.78 3.84 -26.49
N SER A 349 -10.85 4.31 -25.65
CA SER A 349 -10.56 5.74 -25.40
C SER A 349 -11.76 6.57 -24.93
N LYS A 350 -12.84 5.93 -24.50
CA LYS A 350 -14.10 6.56 -24.09
C LYS A 350 -14.48 6.25 -22.66
N THR A 351 -13.92 5.21 -22.08
CA THR A 351 -14.17 4.77 -20.72
C THR A 351 -12.87 4.86 -19.91
N ILE A 352 -12.95 5.33 -18.66
CA ILE A 352 -11.86 5.29 -17.70
C ILE A 352 -12.33 4.45 -16.51
N TYR A 353 -11.54 3.44 -16.14
CA TYR A 353 -11.68 2.74 -14.87
C TYR A 353 -10.84 3.42 -13.81
N PHE A 354 -11.29 3.39 -12.57
CA PHE A 354 -10.51 3.94 -11.46
C PHE A 354 -10.93 3.31 -10.13
N THR A 355 -10.04 3.36 -9.13
CA THR A 355 -10.35 2.99 -7.74
C THR A 355 -10.57 4.23 -6.90
N ALA A 356 -11.36 4.08 -5.84
CA ALA A 356 -11.55 5.11 -4.82
C ALA A 356 -11.99 4.47 -3.51
N GLU A 357 -11.42 4.90 -2.38
CA GLU A 357 -11.89 4.43 -1.07
C GLU A 357 -13.32 4.89 -0.78
N ASP A 358 -14.13 3.95 -0.29
CA ASP A 358 -15.48 4.22 0.18
C ASP A 358 -15.81 3.36 1.41
N LYS A 359 -15.82 3.99 2.60
CA LYS A 359 -16.22 3.37 3.87
C LYS A 359 -15.49 2.05 4.16
N GLY A 360 -14.16 2.13 4.16
CA GLY A 360 -13.29 1.00 4.47
C GLY A 360 -13.15 -0.05 3.36
N GLU A 361 -13.76 0.14 2.20
CA GLU A 361 -13.58 -0.68 1.00
C GLU A 361 -12.87 0.12 -0.11
N MET A 362 -12.37 -0.58 -1.13
CA MET A 362 -11.79 0.01 -2.35
C MET A 362 -12.50 -0.57 -3.59
N PRO A 363 -13.66 -0.05 -3.98
CA PRO A 363 -14.33 -0.44 -5.21
C PRO A 363 -13.58 0.01 -6.47
N ILE A 364 -13.78 -0.72 -7.59
CA ILE A 364 -13.39 -0.25 -8.92
C ILE A 364 -14.62 0.41 -9.56
N TYR A 365 -14.44 1.60 -10.08
CA TYR A 365 -15.45 2.39 -10.80
C TYR A 365 -15.12 2.49 -12.28
N SER A 366 -16.13 2.84 -13.08
CA SER A 366 -15.95 3.31 -14.46
C SER A 366 -16.64 4.66 -14.65
N ILE A 367 -16.10 5.48 -15.54
CA ILE A 367 -16.71 6.75 -15.95
C ILE A 367 -16.45 6.97 -17.45
N ALA A 368 -17.40 7.61 -18.14
CA ALA A 368 -17.16 8.04 -19.52
C ALA A 368 -16.13 9.19 -19.55
N ALA A 369 -15.21 9.15 -20.49
CA ALA A 369 -14.22 10.19 -20.74
C ALA A 369 -14.85 11.44 -21.41
N ALA A 370 -15.90 11.95 -20.80
CA ALA A 370 -16.68 13.09 -21.27
C ALA A 370 -17.35 13.79 -20.08
N PRO A 371 -17.54 15.13 -20.12
CA PRO A 371 -18.16 15.87 -19.04
C PRO A 371 -19.62 15.47 -18.79
N GLY A 372 -20.10 15.65 -17.55
CA GLY A 372 -21.50 15.46 -17.19
C GLY A 372 -21.90 14.00 -16.91
N ASN A 373 -20.95 13.09 -16.79
CA ASN A 373 -21.20 11.70 -16.41
C ASN A 373 -20.87 11.49 -14.92
N SER A 374 -21.56 10.52 -14.32
CA SER A 374 -21.28 10.11 -12.94
C SER A 374 -20.54 8.75 -12.93
N PRO A 375 -19.63 8.53 -11.98
CA PRO A 375 -19.00 7.23 -11.78
C PRO A 375 -20.02 6.12 -11.54
N LYS A 376 -19.77 4.96 -12.13
CA LYS A 376 -20.52 3.73 -11.91
C LYS A 376 -19.61 2.71 -11.23
N MET A 377 -20.03 2.18 -10.10
CA MET A 377 -19.31 1.08 -9.45
C MET A 377 -19.39 -0.18 -10.31
N VAL A 378 -18.25 -0.78 -10.60
CA VAL A 378 -18.08 -1.95 -11.46
C VAL A 378 -17.76 -3.18 -10.61
N VAL A 379 -16.72 -3.09 -9.77
CA VAL A 379 -16.36 -4.16 -8.83
C VAL A 379 -16.49 -3.62 -7.42
N ASN A 380 -17.27 -4.27 -6.60
CA ASN A 380 -17.50 -3.88 -5.19
C ASN A 380 -16.97 -4.94 -4.22
N GLY A 381 -17.01 -4.58 -2.95
CA GLY A 381 -16.60 -5.41 -1.82
C GLY A 381 -15.10 -5.57 -1.70
N ASN A 382 -14.64 -5.66 -0.46
CA ASN A 382 -13.25 -5.79 -0.06
C ASN A 382 -12.38 -4.58 -0.50
N PHE A 383 -11.08 -4.77 -0.48
CA PHE A 383 -10.11 -3.78 -0.93
C PHE A 383 -9.50 -4.27 -2.25
N ASN A 384 -9.83 -3.60 -3.37
CA ASN A 384 -9.33 -3.93 -4.71
C ASN A 384 -8.32 -2.87 -5.12
N ASP A 385 -7.06 -3.24 -5.10
CA ASP A 385 -5.96 -2.34 -5.37
C ASP A 385 -5.20 -2.76 -6.63
N GLU A 386 -4.43 -1.84 -7.21
CA GLU A 386 -3.52 -2.12 -8.32
C GLU A 386 -4.21 -2.92 -9.44
N PHE A 387 -5.14 -2.32 -10.14
CA PHE A 387 -5.82 -2.97 -11.27
C PHE A 387 -5.19 -2.63 -12.63
N ASP A 388 -5.44 -3.47 -13.62
CA ASP A 388 -5.03 -3.30 -15.02
C ASP A 388 -6.13 -3.80 -15.98
N VAL A 389 -6.20 -3.22 -17.18
CA VAL A 389 -7.24 -3.49 -18.20
C VAL A 389 -6.66 -4.21 -19.40
N SER A 390 -7.25 -5.35 -19.80
CA SER A 390 -6.79 -6.09 -20.98
C SER A 390 -6.82 -5.26 -22.26
N GLY A 391 -5.90 -5.54 -23.19
CA GLY A 391 -5.79 -4.80 -24.44
C GLY A 391 -7.03 -4.88 -25.36
N ASP A 392 -7.96 -5.82 -25.13
CA ASP A 392 -9.26 -5.91 -25.79
C ASP A 392 -10.40 -5.24 -24.99
N GLY A 393 -10.10 -4.73 -23.78
CA GLY A 393 -11.03 -4.03 -22.90
C GLY A 393 -12.10 -4.90 -22.25
N ARG A 394 -11.94 -6.23 -22.25
CA ARG A 394 -12.97 -7.15 -21.75
C ARG A 394 -12.73 -7.64 -20.33
N THR A 395 -11.49 -7.57 -19.87
CA THR A 395 -11.08 -8.15 -18.59
C THR A 395 -10.35 -7.10 -17.75
N LEU A 396 -10.69 -7.06 -16.46
CA LEU A 396 -9.94 -6.38 -15.42
C LEU A 396 -9.14 -7.44 -14.65
N ALA A 397 -7.86 -7.17 -14.38
CA ALA A 397 -7.05 -7.91 -13.42
C ALA A 397 -6.75 -7.00 -12.25
N PHE A 398 -6.81 -7.50 -11.01
CA PHE A 398 -6.58 -6.67 -9.82
C PHE A 398 -6.10 -7.50 -8.64
N ALA A 399 -5.40 -6.84 -7.72
CA ALA A 399 -5.08 -7.39 -6.41
C ALA A 399 -6.25 -7.14 -5.45
N ARG A 400 -6.82 -8.20 -4.87
CA ARG A 400 -7.88 -8.11 -3.85
C ARG A 400 -7.39 -8.62 -2.52
N THR A 401 -7.68 -7.89 -1.47
CA THR A 401 -7.39 -8.25 -0.10
C THR A 401 -8.59 -8.01 0.81
N SER A 402 -8.59 -8.61 2.01
CA SER A 402 -9.53 -8.30 3.08
C SER A 402 -8.88 -8.53 4.45
N LEU A 403 -9.51 -8.12 5.52
CA LEU A 403 -9.03 -8.42 6.89
C LEU A 403 -8.90 -9.92 7.20
N THR A 404 -9.42 -10.80 6.34
CA THR A 404 -9.33 -12.26 6.48
C THR A 404 -8.57 -12.94 5.34
N MET A 405 -8.08 -12.18 4.37
CA MET A 405 -7.40 -12.72 3.19
C MET A 405 -6.26 -11.77 2.76
N PRO A 406 -4.99 -12.21 2.81
CA PRO A 406 -3.89 -11.51 2.16
C PRO A 406 -4.17 -11.30 0.67
N ALA A 407 -3.48 -10.35 0.05
CA ALA A 407 -3.67 -10.06 -1.36
C ALA A 407 -3.49 -11.32 -2.22
N GLU A 408 -4.47 -11.54 -3.09
CA GLU A 408 -4.47 -12.55 -4.15
C GLU A 408 -4.88 -11.87 -5.46
N ILE A 409 -4.50 -12.44 -6.60
CA ILE A 409 -4.83 -11.91 -7.92
C ILE A 409 -6.20 -12.42 -8.35
N PHE A 410 -7.02 -11.47 -8.79
CA PHE A 410 -8.37 -11.70 -9.29
C PHE A 410 -8.50 -11.20 -10.72
N SER A 411 -9.51 -11.69 -11.41
CA SER A 411 -10.02 -11.12 -12.65
C SER A 411 -11.54 -10.91 -12.60
N ALA A 412 -12.02 -9.99 -13.42
CA ALA A 412 -13.45 -9.78 -13.66
C ALA A 412 -13.66 -9.40 -15.13
N ASN A 413 -14.89 -9.58 -15.63
CA ASN A 413 -15.29 -8.90 -16.85
C ASN A 413 -15.25 -7.37 -16.63
N SER A 414 -15.03 -6.62 -17.69
CA SER A 414 -14.96 -5.15 -17.61
C SER A 414 -16.27 -4.47 -17.18
N ASP A 415 -17.40 -5.19 -17.18
CA ASP A 415 -18.68 -4.74 -16.61
C ASP A 415 -18.86 -5.09 -15.12
N GLY A 416 -17.87 -5.77 -14.52
CA GLY A 416 -17.85 -6.25 -13.13
C GLY A 416 -18.43 -7.63 -12.92
N GLY A 417 -18.90 -8.30 -13.99
CA GLY A 417 -19.34 -9.69 -13.91
C GLY A 417 -18.20 -10.68 -13.78
N ASP A 418 -18.53 -11.91 -13.39
CA ASP A 418 -17.63 -13.08 -13.37
C ASP A 418 -16.31 -12.85 -12.60
N VAL A 419 -16.41 -12.33 -11.39
CA VAL A 419 -15.25 -12.12 -10.52
C VAL A 419 -14.65 -13.46 -10.12
N ARG A 420 -13.38 -13.71 -10.47
CA ARG A 420 -12.68 -14.98 -10.23
C ARG A 420 -11.37 -14.75 -9.50
N GLN A 421 -11.09 -15.58 -8.50
CA GLN A 421 -9.76 -15.66 -7.87
C GLN A 421 -8.84 -16.51 -8.75
N LEU A 422 -7.71 -15.96 -9.17
CA LEU A 422 -6.73 -16.63 -10.03
C LEU A 422 -5.58 -17.28 -9.24
N THR A 423 -5.27 -16.77 -8.04
CA THR A 423 -4.17 -17.26 -7.21
C THR A 423 -4.64 -17.67 -5.82
N HIS A 424 -3.93 -18.63 -5.20
CA HIS A 424 -4.23 -19.18 -3.88
C HIS A 424 -2.93 -19.39 -3.08
N GLN A 425 -2.02 -18.40 -3.12
CA GLN A 425 -0.64 -18.54 -2.62
C GLN A 425 -0.57 -18.79 -1.11
N ASN A 426 -1.56 -18.32 -0.35
CA ASN A 426 -1.63 -18.47 1.11
C ASN A 426 -2.71 -19.45 1.60
N ALA A 427 -3.45 -20.11 0.70
CA ALA A 427 -4.61 -20.95 1.05
C ALA A 427 -4.28 -22.07 2.03
N GLY A 428 -3.12 -22.72 1.88
CA GLY A 428 -2.67 -23.80 2.78
C GLY A 428 -2.54 -23.35 4.24
N LEU A 429 -2.03 -22.15 4.48
CA LEU A 429 -1.91 -21.55 5.81
C LEU A 429 -3.28 -21.08 6.32
N LEU A 430 -4.04 -20.36 5.48
CA LEU A 430 -5.36 -19.84 5.85
C LEU A 430 -6.37 -20.93 6.21
N SER A 431 -6.22 -22.12 5.64
CA SER A 431 -7.05 -23.26 6.00
C SER A 431 -6.87 -23.75 7.45
N GLN A 432 -5.73 -23.44 8.08
CA GLN A 432 -5.34 -23.90 9.42
C GLN A 432 -5.67 -22.88 10.52
N VAL A 433 -5.85 -21.59 10.17
CA VAL A 433 -6.02 -20.51 11.14
C VAL A 433 -7.49 -20.06 11.24
N ASP A 434 -7.89 -19.69 12.46
CA ASP A 434 -9.21 -19.13 12.75
C ASP A 434 -9.12 -17.60 12.67
N LEU A 435 -9.70 -17.03 11.62
CA LEU A 435 -9.75 -15.60 11.36
C LEU A 435 -11.20 -15.10 11.53
N ALA A 436 -11.40 -14.13 12.40
CA ALA A 436 -12.69 -13.56 12.61
C ALA A 436 -13.08 -12.60 11.48
N LYS A 437 -14.29 -12.74 10.94
CA LYS A 437 -14.86 -11.74 10.05
C LYS A 437 -15.03 -10.42 10.82
N PRO A 438 -14.55 -9.28 10.29
CA PRO A 438 -14.74 -7.99 10.95
C PRO A 438 -16.23 -7.64 11.02
N GLU A 439 -16.65 -7.00 12.10
CA GLU A 439 -18.00 -6.48 12.27
C GLU A 439 -17.93 -4.96 12.24
N ALA A 440 -18.49 -4.33 11.21
CA ALA A 440 -18.64 -2.88 11.15
C ALA A 440 -19.75 -2.41 12.09
N PHE A 441 -19.51 -1.29 12.77
CA PHE A 441 -20.50 -0.62 13.59
C PHE A 441 -20.41 0.89 13.42
N TRP A 442 -21.55 1.54 13.44
CA TRP A 442 -21.67 2.99 13.31
C TRP A 442 -22.16 3.60 14.63
N PHE A 443 -21.69 4.78 14.94
CA PHE A 443 -22.07 5.52 16.14
C PHE A 443 -22.01 7.04 15.88
N GLU A 444 -22.64 7.82 16.76
CA GLU A 444 -22.53 9.27 16.76
C GLU A 444 -21.27 9.69 17.51
N GLY A 445 -20.30 10.27 16.81
CA GLY A 445 -19.11 10.91 17.36
C GLY A 445 -19.35 12.39 17.67
N ALA A 446 -18.27 13.16 17.78
CA ALA A 446 -18.34 14.59 18.06
C ALA A 446 -19.25 15.30 17.05
N GLU A 447 -20.00 16.31 17.53
CA GLU A 447 -20.98 17.05 16.74
C GLU A 447 -22.05 16.14 16.08
N LYS A 448 -22.33 14.95 16.64
CA LYS A 448 -23.27 13.96 16.13
C LYS A 448 -22.99 13.46 14.71
N THR A 449 -21.72 13.54 14.28
CA THR A 449 -21.30 12.98 12.99
C THR A 449 -21.28 11.45 13.08
N GLN A 450 -21.74 10.78 12.02
CA GLN A 450 -21.67 9.32 11.93
C GLN A 450 -20.22 8.87 11.69
N VAL A 451 -19.73 8.00 12.57
CA VAL A 451 -18.38 7.47 12.55
C VAL A 451 -18.44 5.94 12.47
N GLU A 452 -17.59 5.35 11.64
CA GLU A 452 -17.48 3.90 11.49
C GLU A 452 -16.35 3.32 12.34
N GLY A 453 -16.60 2.16 12.91
CA GLY A 453 -15.60 1.33 13.55
C GLY A 453 -15.72 -0.13 13.13
N PHE A 454 -14.61 -0.84 13.20
CA PHE A 454 -14.56 -2.29 12.99
C PHE A 454 -14.21 -3.00 14.29
N LEU A 455 -14.93 -4.08 14.58
CA LEU A 455 -14.65 -4.95 15.70
C LEU A 455 -14.18 -6.32 15.19
N ILE A 456 -13.03 -6.77 15.69
CA ILE A 456 -12.48 -8.08 15.40
C ILE A 456 -12.48 -8.90 16.70
N ARG A 457 -13.15 -10.05 16.67
CA ARG A 457 -13.25 -10.98 17.79
C ARG A 457 -12.01 -11.88 17.88
N PRO A 458 -11.61 -12.28 19.09
CA PRO A 458 -10.54 -13.27 19.22
C PRO A 458 -10.97 -14.65 18.69
N PRO A 459 -10.02 -15.52 18.30
CA PRO A 459 -10.31 -16.89 17.90
C PRO A 459 -10.97 -17.67 19.06
N ASN A 460 -11.82 -18.65 18.72
CA ASN A 460 -12.64 -19.42 19.69
C ASN A 460 -13.50 -18.52 20.59
N PHE A 461 -14.04 -17.44 20.04
CA PHE A 461 -14.87 -16.47 20.74
C PHE A 461 -16.07 -17.14 21.44
N ASP A 462 -16.34 -16.71 22.70
CA ASP A 462 -17.46 -17.15 23.52
C ASP A 462 -18.18 -15.91 24.07
N ALA A 463 -19.38 -15.65 23.59
CA ALA A 463 -20.16 -14.46 23.94
C ALA A 463 -20.53 -14.36 25.46
N SER A 464 -20.40 -15.45 26.23
CA SER A 464 -20.65 -15.46 27.67
C SER A 464 -19.46 -14.91 28.49
N LYS A 465 -18.29 -14.76 27.87
CA LYS A 465 -17.06 -14.28 28.53
C LYS A 465 -16.86 -12.80 28.34
N LYS A 466 -16.03 -12.22 29.21
CA LYS A 466 -15.53 -10.84 29.10
C LYS A 466 -14.10 -10.85 28.57
N TYR A 467 -13.86 -9.99 27.59
CA TYR A 467 -12.55 -9.90 26.91
C TYR A 467 -11.89 -8.55 27.13
N PRO A 468 -10.59 -8.52 27.43
CA PRO A 468 -9.82 -7.28 27.36
C PRO A 468 -9.86 -6.73 25.93
N THR A 469 -9.85 -5.41 25.81
CA THR A 469 -10.08 -4.75 24.52
C THR A 469 -8.92 -3.82 24.18
N LEU A 470 -8.46 -3.92 22.95
CA LEU A 470 -7.41 -3.10 22.36
C LEU A 470 -8.03 -2.15 21.32
N LEU A 471 -7.98 -0.85 21.60
CA LEU A 471 -8.27 0.19 20.63
C LEU A 471 -7.03 0.42 19.78
N VAL A 472 -7.11 0.20 18.47
CA VAL A 472 -6.03 0.52 17.52
C VAL A 472 -6.36 1.80 16.76
N ILE A 473 -5.38 2.72 16.71
CA ILE A 473 -5.54 4.06 16.14
C ILE A 473 -4.60 4.18 14.93
N HIS A 474 -5.18 4.47 13.75
CA HIS A 474 -4.39 4.60 12.52
C HIS A 474 -3.54 5.87 12.48
N GLY A 475 -2.50 5.84 11.66
CA GLY A 475 -1.68 7.00 11.33
C GLY A 475 -2.32 7.85 10.22
N GLY A 476 -1.60 8.82 9.74
CA GLY A 476 -2.01 9.83 8.77
C GLY A 476 -1.75 11.21 9.36
N PRO A 477 -2.79 12.00 9.75
CA PRO A 477 -4.15 11.61 10.17
C PRO A 477 -5.10 11.20 9.05
N GLN A 478 -4.90 11.68 7.83
CA GLN A 478 -5.75 11.39 6.69
C GLN A 478 -5.41 10.01 6.09
N ASN A 479 -6.00 8.99 6.66
CA ASN A 479 -5.92 7.57 6.30
C ASN A 479 -7.12 6.85 6.91
N ALA A 480 -7.30 5.53 6.70
CA ALA A 480 -8.37 4.78 7.31
C ALA A 480 -7.96 3.34 7.68
N TRP A 481 -8.66 2.76 8.65
CA TRP A 481 -8.76 1.32 8.77
C TRP A 481 -9.73 0.82 7.70
N THR A 482 -9.26 -0.06 6.85
CA THR A 482 -10.00 -0.61 5.70
C THR A 482 -10.14 -2.12 5.81
N ASP A 483 -10.99 -2.73 4.98
CA ASP A 483 -11.04 -4.19 4.81
C ASP A 483 -9.84 -4.69 4.00
N ALA A 484 -8.63 -4.41 4.50
CA ALA A 484 -7.36 -4.81 3.88
C ALA A 484 -6.47 -5.57 4.85
N TRP A 485 -5.70 -6.54 4.34
CA TRP A 485 -4.73 -7.31 5.12
C TRP A 485 -3.47 -6.50 5.41
N GLY A 486 -3.30 -6.09 6.64
CA GLY A 486 -2.07 -5.42 7.07
C GLY A 486 -0.95 -6.39 7.44
N TYR A 487 0.28 -6.15 6.98
CA TYR A 487 1.44 -6.94 7.40
C TYR A 487 2.21 -6.31 8.57
N ARG A 488 1.95 -5.06 8.90
CA ARG A 488 2.56 -4.34 10.03
C ARG A 488 1.64 -4.31 11.25
N TRP A 489 0.45 -3.75 11.11
CA TRP A 489 -0.59 -3.63 12.14
C TRP A 489 -1.73 -4.58 11.80
N ASN A 490 -1.52 -5.89 12.00
CA ASN A 490 -2.50 -6.90 11.63
C ASN A 490 -3.49 -7.16 12.77
N GLN A 491 -4.73 -6.75 12.60
CA GLN A 491 -5.77 -6.85 13.61
C GLN A 491 -6.11 -8.30 13.98
N GLN A 492 -5.98 -9.26 13.06
CA GLN A 492 -6.20 -10.68 13.35
C GLN A 492 -5.12 -11.24 14.28
N VAL A 493 -3.85 -10.90 14.03
CA VAL A 493 -2.74 -11.26 14.89
C VAL A 493 -2.85 -10.57 16.25
N MET A 494 -3.34 -9.33 16.28
CA MET A 494 -3.58 -8.59 17.54
C MET A 494 -4.72 -9.20 18.36
N ALA A 495 -5.76 -9.74 17.71
CA ALA A 495 -6.87 -10.42 18.39
C ALA A 495 -6.49 -11.85 18.86
N ALA A 496 -5.50 -12.48 18.24
CA ALA A 496 -5.14 -13.89 18.46
C ALA A 496 -4.84 -14.26 19.93
N PRO A 497 -4.22 -13.41 20.78
CA PRO A 497 -3.99 -13.74 22.18
C PRO A 497 -5.25 -13.68 23.06
N GLY A 498 -6.40 -13.32 22.52
CA GLY A 498 -7.67 -13.25 23.26
C GLY A 498 -8.18 -11.83 23.50
N TYR A 499 -7.75 -10.86 22.74
CA TYR A 499 -8.24 -9.49 22.77
C TYR A 499 -9.40 -9.27 21.78
N VAL A 500 -10.39 -8.48 22.15
CA VAL A 500 -11.25 -7.81 21.19
C VAL A 500 -10.45 -6.62 20.63
N VAL A 501 -10.34 -6.50 19.31
CA VAL A 501 -9.68 -5.36 18.66
C VAL A 501 -10.73 -4.43 18.10
N LEU A 502 -10.66 -3.15 18.46
CA LEU A 502 -11.47 -2.06 17.93
C LEU A 502 -10.60 -1.18 17.04
N ALA A 503 -11.02 -0.99 15.80
CA ALA A 503 -10.40 -0.11 14.83
C ALA A 503 -11.43 0.94 14.42
N ILE A 504 -11.29 2.17 14.89
CA ILE A 504 -12.23 3.27 14.67
C ILE A 504 -11.64 4.21 13.62
N ASN A 505 -12.49 4.70 12.72
CA ASN A 505 -12.15 5.70 11.70
C ASN A 505 -12.65 7.09 12.16
N PRO A 506 -11.88 7.83 12.98
CA PRO A 506 -12.28 9.15 13.47
C PRO A 506 -12.23 10.21 12.36
N ARG A 507 -12.70 11.44 12.66
CA ARG A 507 -12.45 12.58 11.77
C ARG A 507 -10.99 12.66 11.35
N GLY A 508 -10.76 12.91 10.06
CA GLY A 508 -9.48 12.75 9.38
C GLY A 508 -9.46 11.53 8.46
N SER A 509 -10.24 10.49 8.75
CA SER A 509 -10.19 9.27 7.94
C SER A 509 -10.63 9.49 6.50
N SER A 510 -9.90 8.85 5.56
CA SER A 510 -10.23 8.80 4.13
C SER A 510 -11.45 7.90 3.86
N GLY A 511 -12.06 8.04 2.68
CA GLY A 511 -13.21 7.23 2.27
C GLY A 511 -14.57 7.68 2.81
N TYR A 512 -14.65 8.77 3.61
CA TYR A 512 -15.90 9.29 4.20
C TYR A 512 -16.28 10.68 3.67
N GLY A 513 -15.61 11.15 2.61
CA GLY A 513 -15.78 12.43 1.98
C GLY A 513 -14.79 13.48 2.44
N GLN A 514 -14.54 14.49 1.57
CA GLN A 514 -13.50 15.50 1.80
C GLN A 514 -13.70 16.30 3.09
N LYS A 515 -14.94 16.61 3.44
CA LYS A 515 -15.21 17.33 4.69
C LYS A 515 -14.77 16.52 5.92
N PHE A 516 -15.10 15.23 5.96
CA PHE A 516 -14.72 14.33 7.07
C PHE A 516 -13.19 14.20 7.17
N THR A 517 -12.52 14.05 6.03
CA THR A 517 -11.05 13.98 5.95
C THR A 517 -10.38 15.27 6.41
N ALA A 518 -10.91 16.45 6.02
CA ALA A 518 -10.30 17.73 6.34
C ALA A 518 -10.54 18.20 7.79
N GLU A 519 -11.56 17.69 8.48
CA GLU A 519 -11.93 18.16 9.83
C GLU A 519 -10.93 17.84 10.94
N VAL A 520 -9.89 17.06 10.68
CA VAL A 520 -8.77 16.82 11.62
C VAL A 520 -7.70 17.89 11.50
N SER A 521 -7.53 18.50 10.31
CA SER A 521 -6.54 19.56 10.12
C SER A 521 -6.84 20.72 11.07
N ARG A 522 -5.83 21.20 11.76
CA ARG A 522 -5.94 22.24 12.79
C ARG A 522 -6.73 21.84 14.05
N ASP A 523 -7.04 20.53 14.22
CA ASP A 523 -7.84 20.02 15.35
C ASP A 523 -7.37 18.63 15.84
N TRP A 524 -6.07 18.37 15.82
CA TRP A 524 -5.48 17.04 16.03
C TRP A 524 -5.95 16.32 17.30
N GLY A 525 -5.97 17.02 18.44
CA GLY A 525 -6.43 16.50 19.73
C GLY A 525 -7.91 16.76 20.05
N GLY A 526 -8.68 17.31 19.09
CA GLY A 526 -10.08 17.70 19.28
C GLY A 526 -11.09 16.62 18.88
N LYS A 527 -11.74 16.80 17.72
CA LYS A 527 -12.82 15.93 17.27
C LYS A 527 -12.38 14.47 17.06
N ALA A 528 -11.16 14.25 16.53
CA ALA A 528 -10.64 12.90 16.35
C ALA A 528 -10.49 12.14 17.69
N TYR A 529 -10.01 12.82 18.73
CA TYR A 529 -9.95 12.25 20.08
C TYR A 529 -11.35 11.93 20.62
N GLN A 530 -12.30 12.87 20.46
CA GLN A 530 -13.69 12.67 20.90
C GLN A 530 -14.34 11.50 20.18
N ASP A 531 -14.17 11.38 18.85
CA ASP A 531 -14.70 10.25 18.07
C ASP A 531 -14.15 8.91 18.54
N LEU A 532 -12.87 8.82 18.89
CA LEU A 532 -12.26 7.61 19.42
C LEU A 532 -12.86 7.23 20.80
N MET A 533 -13.08 8.22 21.66
CA MET A 533 -13.65 7.99 22.99
C MET A 533 -15.14 7.62 22.90
N ASP A 534 -15.93 8.32 22.08
CA ASP A 534 -17.34 8.02 21.84
C ASP A 534 -17.52 6.65 21.18
N GLY A 535 -16.64 6.29 20.23
CA GLY A 535 -16.67 4.96 19.60
C GLY A 535 -16.33 3.83 20.56
N LEU A 536 -15.39 4.06 21.48
CA LEU A 536 -15.08 3.08 22.52
C LEU A 536 -16.30 2.92 23.48
N ASP A 537 -16.99 4.00 23.85
CA ASP A 537 -18.19 3.96 24.68
C ASP A 537 -19.35 3.27 23.95
N ALA A 538 -19.55 3.57 22.68
CA ALA A 538 -20.57 2.92 21.85
C ALA A 538 -20.31 1.40 21.72
N ALA A 539 -19.05 1.00 21.55
CA ALA A 539 -18.68 -0.40 21.50
C ALA A 539 -18.91 -1.12 22.82
N ILE A 540 -18.55 -0.51 23.97
CA ILE A 540 -18.81 -1.07 25.31
C ILE A 540 -20.30 -1.23 25.54
N ALA A 541 -21.13 -0.27 25.15
CA ALA A 541 -22.57 -0.33 25.28
C ALA A 541 -23.21 -1.40 24.38
N LYS A 542 -22.74 -1.51 23.14
CA LYS A 542 -23.26 -2.45 22.14
C LYS A 542 -22.83 -3.89 22.38
N TYR A 543 -21.61 -4.11 22.87
CA TYR A 543 -21.00 -5.43 22.96
C TYR A 543 -20.72 -5.83 24.42
N PRO A 544 -21.65 -6.54 25.06
CA PRO A 544 -21.57 -6.87 26.51
C PRO A 544 -20.39 -7.77 26.87
N PHE A 545 -19.71 -8.37 25.89
CA PHE A 545 -18.49 -9.16 26.10
C PHE A 545 -17.22 -8.31 26.23
N ILE A 546 -17.25 -7.02 25.97
CA ILE A 546 -16.12 -6.10 26.23
C ILE A 546 -15.97 -5.91 27.74
N ASP A 547 -14.76 -6.05 28.24
CA ASP A 547 -14.41 -5.74 29.62
C ASP A 547 -13.92 -4.29 29.75
N ALA A 548 -14.81 -3.39 30.14
CA ALA A 548 -14.50 -1.97 30.30
C ALA A 548 -13.43 -1.69 31.37
N SER A 549 -13.08 -2.66 32.22
CA SER A 549 -12.01 -2.53 33.21
C SER A 549 -10.64 -2.92 32.67
N ARG A 550 -10.55 -3.53 31.48
CA ARG A 550 -9.32 -4.01 30.84
C ARG A 550 -9.19 -3.47 29.41
N LEU A 551 -8.93 -2.16 29.30
CA LEU A 551 -8.78 -1.45 28.05
C LEU A 551 -7.31 -1.08 27.81
N ALA A 552 -6.84 -1.22 26.58
CA ALA A 552 -5.56 -0.68 26.11
C ALA A 552 -5.77 0.11 24.82
N ALA A 553 -4.86 1.04 24.51
CA ALA A 553 -4.82 1.72 23.22
C ALA A 553 -3.40 1.64 22.63
N ALA A 554 -3.33 1.50 21.30
CA ALA A 554 -2.09 1.44 20.55
C ALA A 554 -2.23 2.18 19.22
N GLY A 555 -1.19 2.90 18.79
CA GLY A 555 -1.20 3.61 17.53
C GLY A 555 0.20 3.93 17.03
N GLY A 556 0.31 4.22 15.72
CA GLY A 556 1.55 4.61 15.07
C GLY A 556 1.40 5.94 14.33
N SER A 557 2.46 6.75 14.24
CA SER A 557 2.44 8.05 13.58
C SER A 557 1.42 9.00 14.23
N PHE A 558 0.44 9.52 13.51
CA PHE A 558 -0.68 10.24 14.11
C PHE A 558 -1.41 9.39 15.17
N GLY A 559 -1.55 8.07 14.96
CA GLY A 559 -2.08 7.16 15.99
C GLY A 559 -1.19 7.12 17.24
N GLY A 560 0.15 7.24 17.09
CA GLY A 560 1.10 7.40 18.18
C GLY A 560 0.93 8.74 18.90
N TYR A 561 0.80 9.83 18.15
CA TYR A 561 0.41 11.14 18.69
C TYR A 561 -0.87 11.06 19.54
N MET A 562 -1.89 10.40 19.01
CA MET A 562 -3.16 10.25 19.73
C MET A 562 -3.01 9.42 21.01
N VAL A 563 -2.12 8.42 21.01
CA VAL A 563 -1.76 7.69 22.25
C VAL A 563 -1.06 8.58 23.24
N ASP A 564 -0.14 9.43 22.80
CA ASP A 564 0.56 10.42 23.64
C ASP A 564 -0.43 11.45 24.21
N TRP A 565 -1.39 11.89 23.39
CA TRP A 565 -2.50 12.74 23.81
C TRP A 565 -3.38 12.09 24.86
N ILE A 566 -3.79 10.83 24.63
CA ILE A 566 -4.56 10.01 25.58
C ILE A 566 -3.82 9.89 26.92
N ALA A 567 -2.51 9.64 26.90
CA ALA A 567 -1.70 9.49 28.12
C ALA A 567 -1.71 10.74 29.00
N THR A 568 -1.83 11.93 28.40
CA THR A 568 -1.86 13.21 29.10
C THR A 568 -3.27 13.64 29.52
N HIS A 569 -4.35 13.09 28.94
CA HIS A 569 -5.73 13.57 29.13
C HIS A 569 -6.66 12.61 29.86
N THR A 570 -6.36 11.30 29.94
CA THR A 570 -7.24 10.33 30.61
C THR A 570 -6.51 9.15 31.22
N GLY A 571 -7.02 8.65 32.36
CA GLY A 571 -6.56 7.40 32.99
C GLY A 571 -7.42 6.18 32.66
N ARG A 572 -8.17 6.21 31.56
CA ARG A 572 -9.14 5.18 31.19
C ARG A 572 -8.52 3.83 30.84
N PHE A 573 -7.27 3.84 30.34
CA PHE A 573 -6.58 2.66 29.82
C PHE A 573 -5.65 2.04 30.86
N LYS A 574 -5.51 0.72 30.84
CA LYS A 574 -4.56 -0.02 31.68
C LYS A 574 -3.13 0.08 31.19
N CYS A 575 -2.94 0.18 29.89
CA CYS A 575 -1.67 0.46 29.28
C CYS A 575 -1.82 1.07 27.88
N LEU A 576 -0.74 1.68 27.40
CA LEU A 576 -0.66 2.36 26.12
C LEU A 576 0.57 1.89 25.34
N ILE A 577 0.48 1.96 24.00
CA ILE A 577 1.61 1.67 23.10
C ILE A 577 1.67 2.76 22.04
N SER A 578 2.68 3.63 22.13
CA SER A 578 2.96 4.69 21.16
C SER A 578 4.10 4.27 20.23
N HIS A 579 3.87 4.29 18.92
CA HIS A 579 4.89 4.01 17.92
C HIS A 579 5.07 5.25 17.04
N ALA A 580 6.28 5.81 17.05
CA ALA A 580 6.65 7.00 16.26
C ALA A 580 5.60 8.12 16.39
N GLY A 581 5.14 8.40 17.61
CA GLY A 581 4.17 9.44 17.92
C GLY A 581 4.80 10.82 17.95
N THR A 582 4.03 11.84 17.59
CA THR A 582 4.44 13.24 17.73
C THR A 582 4.13 13.72 19.16
N TYR A 583 5.14 13.91 19.99
CA TYR A 583 4.99 14.39 21.37
C TYR A 583 5.02 15.91 21.46
N ASP A 584 5.87 16.55 20.67
CA ASP A 584 6.02 18.00 20.59
C ASP A 584 5.94 18.46 19.13
N ALA A 585 4.86 19.15 18.76
CA ALA A 585 4.64 19.62 17.40
C ALA A 585 5.64 20.71 16.97
N VAL A 586 6.20 21.48 17.92
CA VAL A 586 7.20 22.52 17.62
C VAL A 586 8.51 21.86 17.19
N SER A 587 9.01 20.88 17.95
CA SER A 587 10.26 20.19 17.62
C SER A 587 10.11 19.22 16.43
N MET A 588 8.90 18.83 16.07
CA MET A 588 8.61 18.10 14.83
C MET A 588 8.92 18.92 13.56
N ASN A 589 9.07 20.25 13.64
CA ASN A 589 9.40 21.10 12.49
C ASN A 589 10.78 20.81 11.84
N ALA A 590 11.51 19.81 12.31
CA ALA A 590 12.71 19.30 11.67
C ALA A 590 12.44 18.10 10.74
N THR A 591 11.18 17.88 10.33
CA THR A 591 10.80 16.88 9.32
C THR A 591 11.21 17.33 7.92
N GLU A 592 10.79 16.59 6.92
CA GLU A 592 11.17 16.84 5.53
C GLU A 592 10.08 17.57 4.73
N GLU A 593 8.81 17.25 4.94
CA GLU A 593 7.65 17.80 4.21
C GLU A 593 7.01 18.91 5.04
N LEU A 594 7.52 20.14 4.90
CA LEU A 594 7.11 21.25 5.75
C LEU A 594 5.70 21.76 5.41
N TRP A 595 5.23 21.60 4.16
CA TRP A 595 3.85 21.94 3.79
C TRP A 595 2.82 21.23 4.66
N PHE A 596 3.08 19.94 5.03
CA PHE A 596 2.20 19.15 5.89
C PHE A 596 2.01 19.83 7.26
N GLN A 597 3.10 20.19 7.91
CA GLN A 597 3.03 20.85 9.21
C GLN A 597 2.41 22.24 9.14
N GLU A 598 2.80 23.03 8.13
CA GLU A 598 2.24 24.38 7.95
C GLU A 598 0.73 24.34 7.70
N TRP A 599 0.24 23.32 6.97
CA TRP A 599 -1.18 23.12 6.78
C TRP A 599 -1.88 22.66 8.07
N GLU A 600 -1.35 21.64 8.71
CA GLU A 600 -1.97 21.00 9.88
C GLU A 600 -1.97 21.91 11.13
N PHE A 601 -0.99 22.80 11.26
CA PHE A 601 -0.84 23.70 12.40
C PHE A 601 -1.01 25.19 12.05
N ASP A 602 -1.55 25.50 10.87
CA ASP A 602 -1.90 26.85 10.42
C ASP A 602 -0.69 27.80 10.42
N GLY A 603 0.40 27.39 9.77
CA GLY A 603 1.62 28.16 9.58
C GLY A 603 2.82 27.61 10.33
N THR A 604 3.90 28.39 10.40
CA THR A 604 5.16 27.97 11.03
C THR A 604 5.10 28.03 12.56
N PRO A 605 5.95 27.28 13.30
CA PRO A 605 6.00 27.30 14.77
C PRO A 605 6.27 28.69 15.35
N TRP A 606 7.05 29.52 14.68
CA TRP A 606 7.32 30.91 15.12
C TRP A 606 6.26 31.90 14.70
N GLY A 607 5.48 31.57 13.67
CA GLY A 607 4.33 32.39 13.21
C GLY A 607 3.05 32.15 14.01
N ASN A 608 2.84 30.90 14.48
CA ASN A 608 1.64 30.46 15.18
C ASN A 608 1.96 29.55 16.39
N SER A 609 2.89 29.99 17.25
CA SER A 609 3.42 29.17 18.34
C SER A 609 2.36 28.66 19.32
N GLU A 610 1.34 29.45 19.62
CA GLU A 610 0.26 29.05 20.53
C GLU A 610 -0.58 27.89 19.99
N PHE A 611 -0.73 27.83 18.68
CA PHE A 611 -1.47 26.73 18.03
C PHE A 611 -0.69 25.41 18.07
N TYR A 612 0.63 25.48 17.81
CA TYR A 612 1.53 24.33 17.98
C TYR A 612 1.52 23.79 19.40
N LYS A 613 1.61 24.68 20.41
CA LYS A 613 1.53 24.29 21.81
C LYS A 613 0.20 23.66 22.16
N LYS A 614 -0.92 24.24 21.69
CA LYS A 614 -2.27 23.72 21.95
C LYS A 614 -2.39 22.24 21.62
N TRP A 615 -1.75 21.78 20.56
CA TRP A 615 -1.84 20.41 20.09
C TRP A 615 -0.60 19.56 20.38
N SER A 616 0.35 20.07 21.15
CA SER A 616 1.52 19.30 21.62
C SER A 616 1.20 18.57 22.92
N PRO A 617 1.23 17.22 22.97
CA PRO A 617 1.09 16.47 24.22
C PRO A 617 2.10 16.90 25.30
N SER A 618 3.29 17.39 24.92
CA SER A 618 4.35 17.88 25.82
C SER A 618 3.87 19.01 26.74
N GLU A 619 2.99 19.88 26.28
CA GLU A 619 2.43 20.98 27.08
C GLU A 619 1.50 20.47 28.21
N TYR A 620 1.02 19.23 28.09
CA TYR A 620 0.14 18.58 29.06
C TYR A 620 0.85 17.48 29.88
N ALA A 621 2.19 17.50 29.93
CA ALA A 621 3.00 16.47 30.59
C ALA A 621 2.64 16.22 32.07
N ALA A 622 2.08 17.20 32.77
CA ALA A 622 1.56 17.01 34.13
C ALA A 622 0.47 15.93 34.22
N GLY A 623 -0.28 15.72 33.12
CA GLY A 623 -1.28 14.64 33.01
C GLY A 623 -0.65 13.25 33.13
N LEU A 624 0.58 13.05 32.65
CA LEU A 624 1.31 11.79 32.76
C LEU A 624 1.46 11.38 34.24
N GLY A 625 1.92 12.30 35.08
CA GLY A 625 2.06 12.08 36.51
C GLY A 625 0.73 11.90 37.24
N LYS A 626 -0.34 12.50 36.74
CA LYS A 626 -1.70 12.38 37.27
C LYS A 626 -2.31 11.01 36.99
N TYR A 627 -2.25 10.55 35.74
CA TYR A 627 -2.92 9.31 35.32
C TYR A 627 -2.03 8.07 35.48
N LYS A 628 -0.72 8.21 35.32
CA LYS A 628 0.30 7.16 35.47
C LYS A 628 0.01 5.89 34.67
N THR A 629 -0.56 6.05 33.46
CA THR A 629 -0.89 4.90 32.61
C THR A 629 0.41 4.31 32.03
N PRO A 630 0.73 3.04 32.31
CA PRO A 630 1.91 2.37 31.78
C PRO A 630 2.01 2.48 30.26
N THR A 631 3.16 2.90 29.72
CA THR A 631 3.33 3.22 28.31
C THR A 631 4.57 2.59 27.70
N LEU A 632 4.39 1.83 26.61
CA LEU A 632 5.46 1.36 25.72
C LEU A 632 5.66 2.39 24.61
N VAL A 633 6.89 2.87 24.42
CA VAL A 633 7.28 3.81 23.35
C VAL A 633 8.18 3.08 22.36
N VAL A 634 7.89 3.19 21.06
CA VAL A 634 8.64 2.51 19.99
C VAL A 634 9.02 3.49 18.90
N ALA A 635 10.25 3.42 18.37
CA ALA A 635 10.68 4.22 17.22
C ALA A 635 11.82 3.54 16.43
N GLY A 636 12.02 3.97 15.18
CA GLY A 636 13.22 3.71 14.40
C GLY A 636 14.16 4.93 14.43
N GLU A 637 15.47 4.72 14.51
CA GLU A 637 16.43 5.86 14.52
C GLU A 637 16.52 6.58 13.17
N MET A 638 16.16 5.88 12.08
CA MET A 638 16.14 6.45 10.73
C MET A 638 14.77 7.03 10.37
N ASP A 639 13.93 7.28 11.36
CA ASP A 639 12.65 7.95 11.14
C ASP A 639 12.88 9.46 11.00
N PHE A 640 12.71 9.96 9.76
CA PHE A 640 12.80 11.39 9.45
C PHE A 640 11.42 12.00 9.25
N ARG A 641 10.37 11.18 9.11
CA ARG A 641 8.97 11.62 9.04
C ARG A 641 8.47 12.12 10.40
N VAL A 642 8.62 11.30 11.44
CA VAL A 642 8.46 11.69 12.83
C VAL A 642 9.80 11.44 13.53
N PRO A 643 10.65 12.45 13.65
CA PRO A 643 12.00 12.26 14.19
C PRO A 643 11.99 11.48 15.50
N TYR A 644 12.81 10.45 15.61
CA TYR A 644 12.82 9.56 16.78
C TYR A 644 13.06 10.27 18.10
N THR A 645 13.56 11.50 18.06
CA THR A 645 13.70 12.40 19.24
C THR A 645 12.35 12.68 19.90
N GLN A 646 11.24 12.66 19.18
CA GLN A 646 9.88 12.75 19.72
C GLN A 646 9.62 11.63 20.73
N SER A 647 9.97 10.40 20.36
CA SER A 647 9.85 9.22 21.24
C SER A 647 10.81 9.28 22.42
N LEU A 648 12.02 9.82 22.26
CA LEU A 648 12.97 10.02 23.37
C LEU A 648 12.44 11.06 24.38
N GLU A 649 11.88 12.16 23.89
CA GLU A 649 11.30 13.20 24.71
C GLU A 649 10.09 12.66 25.50
N PHE A 650 9.18 11.97 24.84
CA PHE A 650 8.02 11.35 25.49
C PHE A 650 8.43 10.34 26.56
N PHE A 651 9.35 9.42 26.24
CA PHE A 651 9.84 8.45 27.21
C PHE A 651 10.50 9.12 28.42
N THR A 652 11.30 10.17 28.19
CA THR A 652 11.93 10.94 29.25
C THR A 652 10.88 11.58 30.17
N ALA A 653 9.85 12.18 29.58
CA ALA A 653 8.75 12.78 30.35
C ALA A 653 8.00 11.73 31.20
N LEU A 654 7.70 10.56 30.62
CA LEU A 654 7.08 9.44 31.36
C LEU A 654 7.93 9.03 32.56
N GLN A 655 9.25 8.84 32.41
CA GLN A 655 10.17 8.45 33.48
C GLN A 655 10.26 9.53 34.60
N LEU A 656 10.36 10.79 34.21
CA LEU A 656 10.40 11.90 35.14
C LEU A 656 9.12 12.07 35.95
N GLN A 657 7.97 11.73 35.35
CA GLN A 657 6.65 11.73 36.00
C GLN A 657 6.37 10.43 36.79
N GLY A 658 7.32 9.50 36.84
CA GLY A 658 7.20 8.24 37.56
C GLY A 658 6.15 7.29 36.96
N VAL A 659 5.99 7.33 35.65
CA VAL A 659 5.12 6.43 34.89
C VAL A 659 5.88 5.15 34.51
N PRO A 660 5.37 3.95 34.80
CA PRO A 660 5.94 2.71 34.28
C PRO A 660 6.03 2.77 32.76
N SER A 661 7.24 2.72 32.21
CA SER A 661 7.41 2.86 30.77
C SER A 661 8.63 2.06 30.26
N LYS A 662 8.56 1.71 28.97
CA LYS A 662 9.61 0.99 28.24
C LYS A 662 9.84 1.70 26.92
N LEU A 663 11.11 1.83 26.51
CA LEU A 663 11.52 2.35 25.21
C LEU A 663 12.10 1.22 24.37
N LEU A 664 11.62 1.06 23.14
CA LEU A 664 12.13 0.13 22.12
C LEU A 664 12.58 0.92 20.90
N ILE A 665 13.90 0.92 20.64
CA ILE A 665 14.49 1.63 19.48
C ILE A 665 15.08 0.60 18.51
N PHE A 666 14.81 0.83 17.21
CA PHE A 666 15.41 0.07 16.11
C PHE A 666 16.40 0.95 15.34
N PRO A 667 17.73 0.74 15.51
CA PRO A 667 18.74 1.63 14.90
C PRO A 667 18.76 1.60 13.38
N ASP A 668 18.24 0.55 12.78
CA ASP A 668 18.27 0.26 11.34
C ASP A 668 16.88 0.26 10.67
N GLU A 669 15.88 0.85 11.31
CA GLU A 669 14.52 1.05 10.79
C GLU A 669 14.17 2.54 10.71
N GLY A 670 13.28 2.88 9.78
CA GLY A 670 12.69 4.21 9.66
C GLY A 670 11.35 4.32 10.38
N HIS A 671 10.42 5.05 9.76
CA HIS A 671 9.05 5.24 10.27
C HIS A 671 8.28 3.92 10.41
N TRP A 672 8.67 2.90 9.65
CA TRP A 672 8.09 1.56 9.67
C TRP A 672 9.12 0.51 10.03
N VAL A 673 8.75 -0.40 10.92
CA VAL A 673 9.55 -1.60 11.23
C VAL A 673 9.22 -2.67 10.19
N MET A 674 10.16 -2.91 9.27
CA MET A 674 9.93 -3.72 8.07
C MET A 674 10.75 -5.00 8.00
N LYS A 675 11.94 -5.02 8.62
CA LYS A 675 12.81 -6.20 8.60
C LYS A 675 12.16 -7.35 9.38
N PRO A 676 12.18 -8.59 8.88
CA PRO A 676 11.48 -9.72 9.50
C PRO A 676 11.77 -9.94 10.98
N GLN A 677 13.05 -9.94 11.39
CA GLN A 677 13.44 -10.14 12.79
C GLN A 677 13.09 -8.95 13.69
N ASN A 678 13.19 -7.72 13.17
CA ASN A 678 12.76 -6.51 13.88
C ASN A 678 11.25 -6.53 14.11
N SER A 679 10.49 -6.94 13.10
CA SER A 679 9.03 -7.12 13.21
C SER A 679 8.67 -8.20 14.24
N GLU A 680 9.43 -9.31 14.34
CA GLU A 680 9.23 -10.34 15.38
C GLU A 680 9.45 -9.75 16.79
N LEU A 681 10.52 -8.99 16.97
CA LEU A 681 10.81 -8.33 18.27
C LEU A 681 9.73 -7.30 18.61
N TRP A 682 9.26 -6.53 17.60
CA TRP A 682 8.17 -5.58 17.77
C TRP A 682 6.91 -6.26 18.30
N TYR A 683 6.42 -7.31 17.63
CA TYR A 683 5.22 -8.05 18.05
C TYR A 683 5.39 -8.73 19.41
N LYS A 684 6.57 -9.30 19.67
CA LYS A 684 6.88 -9.92 20.96
C LYS A 684 6.84 -8.90 22.11
N THR A 685 7.39 -7.72 21.90
CA THR A 685 7.40 -6.64 22.90
C THR A 685 6.00 -6.06 23.10
N PHE A 686 5.26 -5.85 22.00
CA PHE A 686 3.88 -5.39 21.98
C PHE A 686 2.97 -6.31 22.81
N PHE A 687 2.96 -7.61 22.52
CA PHE A 687 2.14 -8.56 23.27
C PHE A 687 2.62 -8.79 24.70
N GLY A 688 3.93 -8.75 24.94
CA GLY A 688 4.48 -8.81 26.29
C GLY A 688 3.96 -7.66 27.17
N TRP A 689 3.91 -6.45 26.62
CA TRP A 689 3.36 -5.28 27.29
C TRP A 689 1.86 -5.40 27.58
N LEU A 690 1.06 -5.78 26.59
CA LEU A 690 -0.36 -6.01 26.80
C LEU A 690 -0.63 -7.10 27.86
N ALA A 691 0.09 -8.22 27.81
CA ALA A 691 -0.07 -9.33 28.74
C ALA A 691 0.32 -8.96 30.19
N GLU A 692 1.22 -8.00 30.37
CA GLU A 692 1.61 -7.50 31.70
C GLU A 692 0.48 -6.71 32.38
N TYR A 693 -0.23 -5.88 31.60
CA TYR A 693 -1.20 -4.92 32.17
C TYR A 693 -2.69 -5.26 31.94
N LEU A 694 -3.00 -6.20 31.03
CA LEU A 694 -4.39 -6.60 30.74
C LEU A 694 -4.79 -7.97 31.30
N ARG A 695 -4.03 -8.51 32.22
CA ARG A 695 -4.33 -9.80 32.90
C ARG A 695 -5.63 -9.77 33.68
#